data_2c2b4c73e5b3ed15f727c1a84efe65c3
#
_entry.id   2c2b4c73e5b3ed15f727c1a84efe65c3
#
_cell.length_a   1.000
_cell.length_b   1.000
_cell.length_c   1.000
_cell.angle_alpha   90.00
_cell.angle_beta   90.00
_cell.angle_gamma   90.00
#
_symmetry.space_group_name_H-M   'P 1'
#
loop_
_entity.id
_entity.type
_entity.pdbx_description
1 polymer ?
#
loop_
_entity_poly.entity_id
_entity_poly.type
_entity_poly.pdbx_seq_one_letter_code
_entity_poly.pdbx_strand_id
1 'polypeptide(L)'
;MSSTNFRTHNAAPADCKKYGIGVSCSVVRCSFYLMSALLAAVMPMTAASAQTIEPETEDTQPPTQPSTSAADLHITPRWTINYNSSSGGIDRGLTGFEGFIPVFQTPGNSLVYLVPRVSLDNSANLGGSLLAGYRFLSGNTLFGGYAGVDFRNTGRSDFTQLSTGLEAFGETWDVHFNAYLPIGDTRNQVTSGGSVGLNPRFRENQLVFDVGQFNQVEAALNGVDLEGGFRLAEFSNDWGNLWAYPGLYYYGGNESEDSLGVRMRLDYRLQDNLRFGLGIQHDGLFGTNVFFSVNAIVGGPVQPPDGAEVEPEALLWARAAERVTRNPVVIVDNQTVIETQTSNLVAVNPATGQAYNFIHVSPDNANADQGAGTVENPFTTLGNSGGAATTALGNANPNDIVYVRPGNTAANAIPGFTVPAGVQVRSSGVVQTLAIAPTLGTTSVNLPNFGDLGTLPRVTGGGNNGVTLIGGNSLLSGFDIRNTRNGIVANNAANVVVRDNVIVQPRFDAIRVLDSPNAQILSNQIIQPEDEGLELANSPNSVVSNNQFTQIGERGLLIFNSSGTTVSNNTINQSGEEGIEIDGSANSVVVGNTVIAARRAGIYVEQLNGIEIRDNTVQQTTTAGIARPAGIYLDGTTGTITLSGNSVTGTVAGGGNLRVEGQGIALRNNTGDFNLTLSGNIVGGANAGSGNAGDGIVVSLGGNATGTVSILNNRIEGNGTAAPLAGDGIQVTVDNGANLSNLTISNNQILNNFDDGIDLRVGSVAAAGAQLRALLSGNTITGHANGQGINVITQDSAITPGTAINGSSQTDIAIQQNTLNNNATDIRAIAGGAAPGSTLCLRIQNNTNQDVINLSTANTGTLQLEPLTGNANNLATIAANAAANTCNTP
;
A
#
# COMPACT_ATOMS: atom_id res chain seq x y z
N MET A 1 5.73 49.78 -1.62
CA MET A 1 4.44 49.17 -2.02
C MET A 1 4.70 47.68 -2.12
N SER A 2 4.34 46.97 -1.07
CA SER A 2 4.68 45.56 -0.85
C SER A 2 3.52 44.68 -1.34
N SER A 3 3.81 43.72 -2.19
CA SER A 3 2.90 42.64 -2.54
C SER A 3 3.27 41.40 -1.74
N THR A 4 2.43 40.99 -0.83
CA THR A 4 2.54 39.79 -0.02
C THR A 4 2.06 38.59 -0.81
N ASN A 5 2.97 37.67 -1.11
CA ASN A 5 2.69 36.35 -1.66
C ASN A 5 2.26 35.39 -0.54
N PHE A 6 1.02 34.90 -0.56
CA PHE A 6 0.59 33.75 0.23
C PHE A 6 1.09 32.47 -0.45
N ARG A 7 2.01 31.78 0.19
CA ARG A 7 2.33 30.37 -0.11
C ARG A 7 1.35 29.47 0.63
N THR A 8 0.56 28.73 -0.13
CA THR A 8 -0.21 27.60 0.38
C THR A 8 0.74 26.40 0.61
N HIS A 9 0.93 26.02 1.85
CA HIS A 9 1.55 24.74 2.19
C HIS A 9 0.54 23.60 1.95
N ASN A 10 0.83 22.79 0.95
CA ASN A 10 0.22 21.45 0.84
C ASN A 10 0.85 20.54 1.91
N ALA A 11 0.13 20.32 3.00
CA ALA A 11 0.42 19.23 3.91
C ALA A 11 -0.10 17.93 3.29
N ALA A 12 0.78 16.96 3.10
CA ALA A 12 0.44 15.60 2.70
C ALA A 12 -0.40 14.93 3.79
N PRO A 13 -1.41 14.12 3.45
CA PRO A 13 -2.21 13.42 4.45
C PRO A 13 -1.38 12.32 5.12
N ALA A 14 -1.41 12.31 6.44
CA ALA A 14 -0.81 11.29 7.28
C ALA A 14 -1.40 9.90 7.01
N ASP A 15 -0.55 8.89 7.06
CA ASP A 15 -0.81 7.49 6.81
C ASP A 15 -1.98 6.91 7.63
N CYS A 16 -3.03 6.45 6.93
CA CYS A 16 -4.16 5.69 7.47
C CYS A 16 -3.86 4.19 7.70
N LYS A 17 -2.62 3.82 8.00
CA LYS A 17 -2.22 2.40 8.17
C LYS A 17 -2.12 1.91 9.61
N LYS A 18 -2.63 2.63 10.59
CA LYS A 18 -2.35 2.28 12.00
C LYS A 18 -3.47 1.59 12.79
N TYR A 19 -4.66 1.44 12.22
CA TYR A 19 -5.73 0.67 12.89
C TYR A 19 -6.48 -0.18 11.86
N GLY A 20 -6.40 -1.50 12.03
CA GLY A 20 -7.00 -2.50 11.17
C GLY A 20 -8.54 -2.54 11.27
N ILE A 21 -9.20 -1.56 10.69
CA ILE A 21 -10.64 -1.61 10.42
C ILE A 21 -10.80 -1.27 8.94
N GLY A 22 -11.05 -2.30 8.13
CA GLY A 22 -11.27 -2.19 6.71
C GLY A 22 -12.62 -1.53 6.38
N VAL A 23 -12.67 -0.20 6.48
CA VAL A 23 -13.71 0.57 5.83
C VAL A 23 -13.01 1.53 4.87
N SER A 24 -13.27 1.30 3.58
CA SER A 24 -12.67 2.03 2.47
C SER A 24 -12.88 3.53 2.60
N CYS A 25 -11.81 4.29 2.49
CA CYS A 25 -11.77 5.77 2.48
C CYS A 25 -12.60 6.41 1.34
N SER A 26 -13.15 5.60 0.45
CA SER A 26 -14.05 6.01 -0.65
C SER A 26 -15.47 6.37 -0.20
N VAL A 27 -15.95 5.83 0.92
CA VAL A 27 -17.32 6.06 1.41
C VAL A 27 -17.47 7.47 1.99
N VAL A 28 -16.45 7.99 2.66
CA VAL A 28 -16.48 9.33 3.28
C VAL A 28 -16.45 10.45 2.23
N ARG A 29 -15.73 10.26 1.12
CA ARG A 29 -15.74 11.23 0.01
C ARG A 29 -17.05 11.26 -0.75
N CYS A 30 -17.71 10.11 -0.94
CA CYS A 30 -19.04 10.06 -1.57
C CYS A 30 -20.13 10.73 -0.70
N SER A 31 -20.06 10.61 0.63
CA SER A 31 -21.07 11.19 1.53
C SER A 31 -21.04 12.73 1.55
N PHE A 32 -19.84 13.32 1.46
CA PHE A 32 -19.70 14.78 1.39
C PHE A 32 -20.20 15.36 0.06
N TYR A 33 -19.96 14.65 -1.06
CA TYR A 33 -20.47 15.05 -2.38
C TYR A 33 -21.98 14.85 -2.53
N LEU A 34 -22.54 13.82 -1.89
CA LEU A 34 -24.01 13.62 -1.90
C LEU A 34 -24.72 14.71 -1.08
N MET A 35 -24.16 15.13 0.05
CA MET A 35 -24.72 16.16 0.89
C MET A 35 -24.61 17.57 0.28
N SER A 36 -23.49 17.87 -0.38
CA SER A 36 -23.33 19.11 -1.14
C SER A 36 -24.19 19.13 -2.42
N ALA A 37 -24.43 17.99 -3.06
CA ALA A 37 -25.32 17.88 -4.21
C ALA A 37 -26.80 18.01 -3.81
N LEU A 38 -27.21 17.49 -2.64
CA LEU A 38 -28.56 17.70 -2.11
C LEU A 38 -28.79 19.16 -1.69
N LEU A 39 -27.83 19.82 -1.04
CA LEU A 39 -27.93 21.26 -0.74
C LEU A 39 -27.96 22.13 -2.01
N ALA A 40 -27.20 21.79 -3.03
CA ALA A 40 -27.18 22.53 -4.29
C ALA A 40 -28.45 22.33 -5.14
N ALA A 41 -29.16 21.20 -4.97
CA ALA A 41 -30.41 20.91 -5.65
C ALA A 41 -31.62 21.61 -5.04
N VAL A 42 -31.53 22.08 -3.80
CA VAL A 42 -32.63 22.77 -3.08
C VAL A 42 -32.56 24.31 -3.22
N MET A 43 -31.43 24.87 -3.63
CA MET A 43 -31.25 26.33 -3.69
C MET A 43 -31.85 27.09 -4.89
N PRO A 44 -32.28 26.51 -6.01
CA PRO A 44 -32.80 27.34 -7.10
C PRO A 44 -34.34 27.50 -7.13
N MET A 45 -35.08 27.17 -6.07
CA MET A 45 -36.57 27.26 -6.13
C MET A 45 -37.22 28.40 -5.37
N THR A 46 -36.51 29.44 -4.94
CA THR A 46 -37.12 30.63 -4.30
C THR A 46 -36.96 31.89 -5.14
N ALA A 47 -37.43 31.88 -6.38
CA ALA A 47 -37.68 33.12 -7.12
C ALA A 47 -38.80 32.87 -8.16
N ALA A 48 -40.01 32.88 -7.68
CA ALA A 48 -41.16 33.12 -8.57
C ALA A 48 -41.98 34.26 -7.97
N SER A 49 -42.04 35.28 -8.78
CA SER A 49 -42.62 36.60 -8.53
C SER A 49 -44.07 36.62 -8.09
N ALA A 50 -44.29 37.46 -7.08
CA ALA A 50 -45.66 37.96 -6.77
C ALA A 50 -46.17 38.86 -7.91
N GLN A 51 -47.25 38.53 -8.49
CA GLN A 51 -48.12 39.44 -9.26
C GLN A 51 -49.20 40.01 -8.35
N THR A 52 -49.15 41.30 -8.22
CA THR A 52 -50.20 42.14 -7.59
C THR A 52 -51.43 42.14 -8.46
N ILE A 53 -52.58 41.78 -7.90
CA ILE A 53 -53.90 42.06 -8.45
C ILE A 53 -54.65 42.93 -7.42
N GLU A 54 -55.09 44.10 -7.87
CA GLU A 54 -55.90 45.05 -7.09
C GLU A 54 -57.32 44.50 -6.91
N PRO A 55 -58.01 44.94 -5.83
CA PRO A 55 -59.29 44.34 -5.46
C PRO A 55 -60.46 45.13 -6.11
N GLU A 56 -61.40 44.41 -6.71
CA GLU A 56 -62.76 44.91 -6.88
C GLU A 56 -63.62 44.42 -5.75
N THR A 57 -64.33 45.42 -5.16
CA THR A 57 -65.28 45.25 -4.08
C THR A 57 -66.58 44.73 -4.59
N GLU A 58 -67.09 43.62 -3.99
CA GLU A 58 -68.55 43.42 -3.84
C GLU A 58 -68.86 42.64 -2.59
N ASP A 59 -69.68 43.27 -1.78
CA ASP A 59 -70.17 42.88 -0.47
C ASP A 59 -71.16 41.72 -0.59
N THR A 60 -70.80 40.49 -0.22
CA THR A 60 -71.75 39.46 0.24
C THR A 60 -71.03 38.57 1.23
N GLN A 61 -71.33 38.67 2.50
CA GLN A 61 -70.91 37.82 3.57
C GLN A 61 -71.31 36.35 3.31
N PRO A 62 -70.39 35.42 3.11
CA PRO A 62 -70.72 34.00 3.12
C PRO A 62 -70.90 33.51 4.56
N PRO A 63 -71.58 32.43 4.81
CA PRO A 63 -71.74 31.86 6.14
C PRO A 63 -70.36 31.46 6.69
N THR A 64 -70.08 31.95 7.90
CA THR A 64 -68.86 31.60 8.65
C THR A 64 -68.79 30.08 8.76
N GLN A 65 -67.87 29.48 8.03
CA GLN A 65 -67.46 28.10 8.29
C GLN A 65 -66.86 28.05 9.73
N PRO A 66 -67.20 27.05 10.54
CA PRO A 66 -66.66 26.95 11.88
C PRO A 66 -65.13 26.77 11.79
N SER A 67 -64.39 27.73 12.27
CA SER A 67 -62.90 27.61 12.46
C SER A 67 -62.64 26.61 13.59
N THR A 68 -61.69 25.69 13.36
CA THR A 68 -61.22 24.80 14.42
C THR A 68 -60.20 25.55 15.28
N SER A 69 -60.58 25.83 16.56
CA SER A 69 -59.73 26.48 17.49
C SER A 69 -58.80 25.49 18.24
N ALA A 70 -57.72 25.98 18.86
CA ALA A 70 -56.83 25.15 19.68
C ALA A 70 -57.57 24.45 20.83
N ALA A 71 -58.64 25.06 21.37
CA ALA A 71 -59.45 24.50 22.44
C ALA A 71 -60.33 23.30 21.99
N ASP A 72 -60.56 23.16 20.72
CA ASP A 72 -61.31 22.02 20.16
C ASP A 72 -60.41 20.81 19.85
N LEU A 73 -59.12 20.97 19.88
CA LEU A 73 -58.14 19.97 19.48
C LEU A 73 -57.63 19.14 20.66
N HIS A 74 -58.15 17.95 20.85
CA HIS A 74 -57.68 17.00 21.86
C HIS A 74 -56.48 16.18 21.37
N ILE A 75 -55.36 16.19 22.11
CA ILE A 75 -54.22 15.34 21.86
C ILE A 75 -54.53 13.92 22.29
N THR A 76 -54.41 12.97 21.37
CA THR A 76 -54.69 11.54 21.59
C THR A 76 -53.39 10.74 21.72
N PRO A 77 -53.42 9.57 22.40
CA PRO A 77 -52.25 8.69 22.43
C PRO A 77 -51.77 8.30 21.04
N ARG A 78 -50.45 8.28 20.86
CA ARG A 78 -49.83 7.77 19.62
C ARG A 78 -48.73 6.79 19.93
N TRP A 79 -48.49 5.94 18.95
CA TRP A 79 -47.46 4.92 19.02
C TRP A 79 -46.49 5.08 17.84
N THR A 80 -45.20 4.90 18.14
CA THR A 80 -44.15 5.02 17.11
C THR A 80 -43.29 3.77 17.10
N ILE A 81 -43.17 3.17 15.95
CA ILE A 81 -42.12 2.17 15.68
C ILE A 81 -40.99 2.88 14.98
N ASN A 82 -39.77 2.75 15.52
CA ASN A 82 -38.63 3.47 14.95
C ASN A 82 -37.43 2.53 14.78
N TYR A 83 -36.61 2.82 13.78
CA TYR A 83 -35.28 2.28 13.61
C TYR A 83 -34.28 3.43 13.52
N ASN A 84 -33.17 3.31 14.26
CA ASN A 84 -32.03 4.23 14.17
C ASN A 84 -30.77 3.38 13.89
N SER A 85 -29.98 3.78 12.89
CA SER A 85 -28.70 3.16 12.64
C SER A 85 -27.71 3.41 13.79
N SER A 86 -26.58 2.73 13.79
CA SER A 86 -25.45 3.06 14.68
C SER A 86 -25.00 4.51 14.50
N SER A 87 -24.50 5.11 15.59
CA SER A 87 -23.93 6.46 15.62
C SER A 87 -22.86 6.52 16.72
N GLY A 88 -22.18 7.67 16.92
CA GLY A 88 -21.18 7.82 17.97
C GLY A 88 -21.71 7.42 19.35
N GLY A 89 -21.03 6.51 20.01
CA GLY A 89 -21.43 5.93 21.30
C GLY A 89 -22.61 4.94 21.26
N ILE A 90 -23.09 4.62 20.05
CA ILE A 90 -24.15 3.62 19.80
C ILE A 90 -23.65 2.67 18.72
N ASP A 91 -23.01 1.58 19.11
CA ASP A 91 -22.30 0.68 18.20
C ASP A 91 -23.21 -0.10 17.25
N ARG A 92 -24.51 -0.20 17.56
CA ARG A 92 -25.47 -1.04 16.83
C ARG A 92 -26.74 -0.27 16.53
N GLY A 93 -27.38 -0.60 15.43
CA GLY A 93 -28.70 -0.06 15.12
C GLY A 93 -29.75 -0.48 16.17
N LEU A 94 -30.73 0.40 16.43
CA LEU A 94 -31.76 0.25 17.45
C LEU A 94 -33.15 0.25 16.82
N THR A 95 -33.94 -0.79 17.11
CA THR A 95 -35.38 -0.81 16.84
C THR A 95 -36.12 -0.48 18.13
N GLY A 96 -36.98 0.52 18.09
CA GLY A 96 -37.72 0.97 19.28
C GLY A 96 -39.23 0.99 19.04
N PHE A 97 -39.97 0.77 20.13
CA PHE A 97 -41.39 1.02 20.24
C PHE A 97 -41.62 2.04 21.34
N GLU A 98 -42.27 3.14 21.02
CA GLU A 98 -42.48 4.30 21.88
C GLU A 98 -43.95 4.69 21.91
N GLY A 99 -44.50 4.94 23.10
CA GLY A 99 -45.82 5.50 23.29
C GLY A 99 -45.72 6.96 23.74
N PHE A 100 -46.53 7.86 23.19
CA PHE A 100 -46.81 9.19 23.71
C PHE A 100 -48.23 9.18 24.28
N ILE A 101 -48.35 9.34 25.59
CA ILE A 101 -49.60 9.13 26.31
C ILE A 101 -49.97 10.43 27.05
N PRO A 102 -50.96 11.20 26.54
CA PRO A 102 -51.53 12.33 27.29
C PRO A 102 -52.20 11.81 28.57
N VAL A 103 -51.82 12.37 29.72
CA VAL A 103 -52.37 11.99 31.02
C VAL A 103 -53.41 13.01 31.51
N PHE A 104 -53.04 14.28 31.42
CA PHE A 104 -53.92 15.41 31.72
C PHE A 104 -53.75 16.46 30.64
N GLN A 105 -54.81 17.04 30.16
CA GLN A 105 -54.77 18.15 29.18
C GLN A 105 -55.89 19.12 29.37
N THR A 106 -55.58 20.39 29.11
CA THR A 106 -56.51 21.45 28.82
C THR A 106 -56.25 21.86 27.39
N PRO A 107 -57.09 21.40 26.42
CA PRO A 107 -56.82 21.65 24.99
C PRO A 107 -56.58 23.14 24.71
N GLY A 108 -55.61 23.43 23.84
CA GLY A 108 -55.18 24.80 23.54
C GLY A 108 -54.38 25.50 24.64
N ASN A 109 -54.15 24.87 25.79
CA ASN A 109 -53.45 25.52 26.94
C ASN A 109 -52.29 24.66 27.42
N SER A 110 -52.56 23.44 27.94
CA SER A 110 -51.52 22.64 28.58
C SER A 110 -51.73 21.15 28.50
N LEU A 111 -50.61 20.38 28.58
CA LEU A 111 -50.60 18.94 28.44
C LEU A 111 -49.53 18.31 29.36
N VAL A 112 -49.94 17.38 30.20
CA VAL A 112 -49.05 16.47 30.94
C VAL A 112 -49.04 15.13 30.19
N TYR A 113 -47.85 14.59 29.92
CA TYR A 113 -47.73 13.36 29.15
C TYR A 113 -46.70 12.40 29.74
N LEU A 114 -46.81 11.12 29.36
CA LEU A 114 -45.81 10.06 29.60
C LEU A 114 -45.31 9.53 28.29
N VAL A 115 -44.00 9.16 28.26
CA VAL A 115 -43.40 8.53 27.10
C VAL A 115 -42.67 7.26 27.55
N PRO A 116 -43.34 6.09 27.62
CA PRO A 116 -42.70 4.80 27.74
C PRO A 116 -42.07 4.39 26.41
N ARG A 117 -40.87 3.85 26.47
CA ARG A 117 -40.12 3.33 25.33
C ARG A 117 -39.44 2.01 25.68
N VAL A 118 -39.48 1.08 24.75
CA VAL A 118 -38.67 -0.17 24.74
C VAL A 118 -37.90 -0.22 23.43
N SER A 119 -36.65 -0.59 23.48
CA SER A 119 -35.79 -0.73 22.30
C SER A 119 -34.96 -2.01 22.35
N LEU A 120 -34.63 -2.56 21.20
CA LEU A 120 -33.72 -3.67 21.00
C LEU A 120 -32.65 -3.24 20.01
N ASP A 121 -31.40 -3.57 20.31
CA ASP A 121 -30.35 -3.43 19.33
C ASP A 121 -30.34 -4.60 18.31
N ASN A 122 -29.52 -4.52 17.28
CA ASN A 122 -29.41 -5.57 16.26
C ASN A 122 -28.88 -6.94 16.79
N SER A 123 -28.48 -7.01 18.08
CA SER A 123 -28.09 -8.25 18.78
C SER A 123 -29.10 -8.65 19.85
N ALA A 124 -30.30 -8.07 19.82
CA ALA A 124 -31.40 -8.30 20.74
C ALA A 124 -31.12 -7.88 22.21
N ASN A 125 -30.16 -6.98 22.45
CA ASN A 125 -29.98 -6.39 23.77
C ASN A 125 -31.06 -5.34 24.04
N LEU A 126 -31.62 -5.40 25.25
CA LEU A 126 -32.76 -4.59 25.66
C LEU A 126 -32.32 -3.20 26.11
N GLY A 127 -33.05 -2.20 25.69
CA GLY A 127 -32.97 -0.83 26.21
C GLY A 127 -34.38 -0.23 26.41
N GLY A 128 -34.46 0.93 27.02
CA GLY A 128 -35.72 1.62 27.12
C GLY A 128 -35.67 2.90 27.94
N SER A 129 -36.80 3.57 28.02
CA SER A 129 -36.96 4.77 28.83
C SER A 129 -38.38 4.99 29.31
N LEU A 130 -38.51 5.75 30.40
CA LEU A 130 -39.77 6.30 30.86
C LEU A 130 -39.57 7.77 31.16
N LEU A 131 -40.26 8.63 30.39
CA LEU A 131 -40.27 10.08 30.58
C LEU A 131 -41.63 10.56 31.04
N ALA A 132 -41.62 11.60 31.85
CA ALA A 132 -42.79 12.40 32.15
C ALA A 132 -42.53 13.86 31.75
N GLY A 133 -43.47 14.48 31.07
CA GLY A 133 -43.29 15.84 30.58
C GLY A 133 -44.56 16.68 30.67
N TYR A 134 -44.33 17.98 30.53
CA TYR A 134 -45.35 19.01 30.52
C TYR A 134 -45.10 19.96 29.35
N ARG A 135 -46.17 20.26 28.58
CA ARG A 135 -46.17 21.26 27.51
C ARG A 135 -47.26 22.27 27.79
N PHE A 136 -47.00 23.54 27.44
CA PHE A 136 -48.01 24.61 27.56
C PHE A 136 -47.85 25.64 26.45
N LEU A 137 -48.96 26.10 25.94
CA LEU A 137 -49.05 27.14 24.93
C LEU A 137 -48.99 28.53 25.58
N SER A 138 -48.12 29.41 25.11
CA SER A 138 -48.01 30.79 25.54
C SER A 138 -47.79 31.71 24.33
N GLY A 139 -48.82 32.44 23.94
CA GLY A 139 -48.79 33.19 22.68
C GLY A 139 -48.51 32.27 21.48
N ASN A 140 -47.61 32.66 20.61
CA ASN A 140 -47.27 31.91 19.40
C ASN A 140 -46.13 30.91 19.64
N THR A 141 -45.94 30.41 20.87
CA THR A 141 -44.88 29.42 21.19
C THR A 141 -45.41 28.37 22.16
N LEU A 142 -45.18 27.11 21.81
CA LEU A 142 -45.44 25.99 22.71
C LEU A 142 -44.15 25.66 23.44
N PHE A 143 -44.12 25.81 24.75
CA PHE A 143 -43.02 25.44 25.61
C PHE A 143 -43.24 24.08 26.24
N GLY A 144 -42.15 23.38 26.48
CA GLY A 144 -42.20 22.10 27.15
C GLY A 144 -40.94 21.76 27.93
N GLY A 145 -41.11 20.82 28.83
CA GLY A 145 -39.97 20.23 29.56
C GLY A 145 -40.32 18.82 29.99
N TYR A 146 -39.33 18.01 30.20
CA TYR A 146 -39.50 16.63 30.62
C TYR A 146 -38.32 16.16 31.50
N ALA A 147 -38.58 15.12 32.27
CA ALA A 147 -37.55 14.37 32.98
C ALA A 147 -37.89 12.87 32.95
N GLY A 148 -36.88 12.04 33.11
CA GLY A 148 -37.08 10.59 33.12
C GLY A 148 -35.83 9.79 33.35
N VAL A 149 -35.96 8.50 33.15
CA VAL A 149 -34.90 7.51 33.30
C VAL A 149 -34.77 6.69 32.02
N ASP A 150 -33.52 6.43 31.65
CA ASP A 150 -33.16 5.55 30.54
C ASP A 150 -32.36 4.37 31.06
N PHE A 151 -32.50 3.24 30.39
CA PHE A 151 -31.64 2.07 30.61
C PHE A 151 -31.17 1.48 29.28
N ARG A 152 -29.97 0.94 29.29
CA ARG A 152 -29.37 0.26 28.14
C ARG A 152 -28.54 -0.93 28.58
N ASN A 153 -28.83 -2.08 28.00
CA ASN A 153 -27.93 -3.25 27.98
C ASN A 153 -27.13 -3.19 26.69
N THR A 154 -25.79 -3.26 26.79
CA THR A 154 -24.86 -3.31 25.63
C THR A 154 -24.59 -4.73 25.17
N GLY A 155 -25.10 -5.75 25.90
CA GLY A 155 -24.72 -7.16 25.77
C GLY A 155 -23.49 -7.54 26.60
N ARG A 156 -22.85 -6.57 27.24
CA ARG A 156 -21.71 -6.75 28.14
C ARG A 156 -21.91 -6.03 29.47
N SER A 157 -22.62 -4.90 29.47
CA SER A 157 -22.90 -4.06 30.65
C SER A 157 -24.31 -3.52 30.62
N ASP A 158 -24.83 -3.22 31.80
CA ASP A 158 -26.09 -2.52 32.01
C ASP A 158 -25.84 -1.11 32.52
N PHE A 159 -26.49 -0.14 31.90
CA PHE A 159 -26.38 1.28 32.29
C PHE A 159 -27.73 1.90 32.54
N THR A 160 -27.80 2.78 33.54
CA THR A 160 -28.96 3.60 33.86
C THR A 160 -28.57 5.07 33.84
N GLN A 161 -29.45 5.93 33.33
CA GLN A 161 -29.22 7.37 33.20
C GLN A 161 -30.47 8.16 33.58
N LEU A 162 -30.30 9.25 34.27
CA LEU A 162 -31.31 10.30 34.37
C LEU A 162 -31.21 11.21 33.17
N SER A 163 -32.34 11.59 32.63
CA SER A 163 -32.42 12.53 31.51
C SER A 163 -33.45 13.61 31.76
N THR A 164 -33.16 14.82 31.28
CA THR A 164 -34.09 15.96 31.35
C THR A 164 -33.93 16.82 30.10
N GLY A 165 -34.94 17.55 29.72
CA GLY A 165 -34.84 18.45 28.58
C GLY A 165 -35.88 19.56 28.62
N LEU A 166 -35.58 20.62 27.89
CA LEU A 166 -36.42 21.75 27.61
C LEU A 166 -36.67 21.84 26.11
N GLU A 167 -37.88 22.21 25.74
CA GLU A 167 -38.27 22.30 24.34
C GLU A 167 -39.13 23.53 24.09
N ALA A 168 -38.99 24.12 22.89
CA ALA A 168 -39.83 25.20 22.45
C ALA A 168 -40.18 24.99 20.98
N PHE A 169 -41.45 25.20 20.62
CA PHE A 169 -41.93 25.00 19.26
C PHE A 169 -42.64 26.25 18.77
N GLY A 170 -42.32 26.72 17.61
CA GLY A 170 -43.05 27.65 16.83
C GLY A 170 -43.78 26.95 15.67
N GLU A 171 -44.35 27.64 14.75
CA GLU A 171 -45.03 27.09 13.59
C GLU A 171 -44.04 26.36 12.63
N THR A 172 -42.87 26.99 12.39
CA THR A 172 -41.88 26.53 11.40
C THR A 172 -40.49 26.24 11.99
N TRP A 173 -40.37 26.32 13.30
CA TRP A 173 -39.12 26.12 14.02
C TRP A 173 -39.37 25.37 15.35
N ASP A 174 -38.30 24.77 15.86
CA ASP A 174 -38.25 24.24 17.21
C ASP A 174 -36.81 24.29 17.77
N VAL A 175 -36.68 24.20 19.08
CA VAL A 175 -35.40 24.16 19.82
C VAL A 175 -35.52 23.13 20.93
N HIS A 176 -34.50 22.31 21.07
CA HIS A 176 -34.42 21.26 22.07
C HIS A 176 -33.08 21.35 22.82
N PHE A 177 -33.13 21.41 24.13
CA PHE A 177 -31.98 21.28 25.00
C PHE A 177 -32.16 20.03 25.86
N ASN A 178 -31.16 19.15 25.89
CA ASN A 178 -31.20 17.91 26.65
C ASN A 178 -29.97 17.76 27.52
N ALA A 179 -30.14 17.12 28.68
CA ALA A 179 -29.05 16.77 29.59
C ALA A 179 -29.21 15.32 30.07
N TYR A 180 -28.08 14.63 30.18
CA TYR A 180 -27.98 13.22 30.48
C TYR A 180 -26.97 12.97 31.59
N LEU A 181 -27.37 12.25 32.63
CA LEU A 181 -26.54 11.94 33.79
C LEU A 181 -26.62 10.45 34.08
N PRO A 182 -25.64 9.64 33.68
CA PRO A 182 -25.52 8.25 34.09
C PRO A 182 -25.46 8.12 35.61
N ILE A 183 -26.10 7.11 36.15
CA ILE A 183 -26.19 6.84 37.59
C ILE A 183 -25.93 5.34 37.85
N GLY A 184 -25.48 5.00 39.09
CA GLY A 184 -25.15 3.62 39.46
C GLY A 184 -23.79 3.23 38.95
N ASP A 185 -23.68 2.03 38.41
CA ASP A 185 -22.44 1.51 37.82
C ASP A 185 -22.23 2.10 36.42
N THR A 186 -21.55 3.23 36.39
CA THR A 186 -21.35 4.03 35.17
C THR A 186 -20.10 3.62 34.38
N ARG A 187 -19.26 2.72 34.91
CA ARG A 187 -18.04 2.24 34.30
C ARG A 187 -17.79 0.76 34.63
N ASN A 188 -17.85 -0.10 33.64
CA ASN A 188 -17.80 -1.54 33.82
C ASN A 188 -16.67 -2.16 33.00
N GLN A 189 -15.86 -2.98 33.69
CA GLN A 189 -14.87 -3.81 32.99
C GLN A 189 -15.59 -4.99 32.33
N VAL A 190 -15.46 -5.10 30.99
CA VAL A 190 -16.20 -6.10 30.18
C VAL A 190 -15.34 -7.26 29.72
N THR A 191 -14.03 -7.05 29.60
CA THR A 191 -13.08 -8.12 29.30
C THR A 191 -11.72 -7.80 29.90
N SER A 192 -11.05 -8.84 30.41
CA SER A 192 -9.61 -8.78 30.65
C SER A 192 -8.90 -9.34 29.41
N GLY A 193 -8.08 -8.52 28.80
CA GLY A 193 -7.29 -8.91 27.63
C GLY A 193 -5.94 -9.50 27.97
N GLY A 194 -5.08 -9.64 26.97
CA GLY A 194 -3.69 -10.07 27.11
C GLY A 194 -2.86 -9.06 27.94
N SER A 195 -1.74 -9.54 28.46
CA SER A 195 -0.80 -8.71 29.20
C SER A 195 0.19 -8.03 28.26
N VAL A 196 0.70 -6.88 28.65
CA VAL A 196 1.70 -6.09 27.91
C VAL A 196 2.84 -5.68 28.83
N GLY A 197 4.05 -5.70 28.30
CA GLY A 197 5.23 -5.17 29.00
C GLY A 197 5.24 -3.62 28.90
N LEU A 198 5.29 -3.00 30.04
CA LEU A 198 5.31 -1.53 30.20
C LEU A 198 6.61 -1.07 30.84
N ASN A 199 7.01 0.18 30.56
CA ASN A 199 8.14 0.84 31.22
C ASN A 199 9.42 -0.03 31.24
N PRO A 200 9.90 -0.54 30.08
CA PRO A 200 11.13 -1.30 30.04
C PRO A 200 12.29 -0.44 30.53
N ARG A 201 13.06 -0.99 31.48
CA ARG A 201 14.21 -0.31 32.07
C ARG A 201 15.31 -1.30 32.42
N PHE A 202 16.52 -0.85 32.38
CA PHE A 202 17.64 -1.66 32.84
C PHE A 202 17.82 -1.55 34.37
N ARG A 203 18.22 -2.63 34.95
CA ARG A 203 18.65 -2.74 36.34
C ARG A 203 19.82 -3.71 36.41
N GLU A 204 21.01 -3.23 36.82
CA GLU A 204 22.22 -4.04 36.73
C GLU A 204 22.43 -4.57 35.30
N ASN A 205 22.49 -5.87 35.13
CA ASN A 205 22.63 -6.56 33.83
C ASN A 205 21.30 -7.11 33.30
N GLN A 206 20.16 -6.72 33.84
CA GLN A 206 18.86 -7.23 33.48
C GLN A 206 17.98 -6.17 32.85
N LEU A 207 17.14 -6.58 31.90
CA LEU A 207 16.00 -5.79 31.44
C LEU A 207 14.79 -6.18 32.29
N VAL A 208 14.21 -5.18 32.96
CA VAL A 208 12.99 -5.35 33.74
C VAL A 208 11.88 -4.47 33.16
N PHE A 209 10.64 -4.91 33.36
CA PHE A 209 9.48 -4.16 32.91
C PHE A 209 8.30 -4.38 33.87
N ASP A 210 7.33 -3.51 33.80
CA ASP A 210 6.08 -3.66 34.48
C ASP A 210 5.11 -4.42 33.56
N VAL A 211 4.26 -5.20 34.13
CA VAL A 211 3.25 -5.94 33.41
C VAL A 211 1.92 -5.22 33.54
N GLY A 212 1.42 -4.76 32.44
CA GLY A 212 0.09 -4.22 32.32
C GLY A 212 -0.88 -5.26 31.77
N GLN A 213 -2.07 -5.28 32.28
CA GLN A 213 -3.19 -6.04 31.73
C GLN A 213 -4.09 -5.10 30.93
N PHE A 214 -4.40 -5.46 29.71
CA PHE A 214 -5.41 -4.76 28.94
C PHE A 214 -6.80 -5.11 29.48
N ASN A 215 -7.50 -4.12 29.91
CA ASN A 215 -8.91 -4.23 30.29
C ASN A 215 -9.74 -3.43 29.29
N GLN A 216 -10.74 -4.06 28.70
CA GLN A 216 -11.77 -3.34 27.98
C GLN A 216 -12.83 -2.88 28.98
N VAL A 217 -13.15 -1.62 28.95
CA VAL A 217 -14.09 -0.98 29.86
C VAL A 217 -15.14 -0.26 29.02
N GLU A 218 -16.39 -0.43 29.41
CA GLU A 218 -17.50 0.40 28.92
C GLU A 218 -17.82 1.48 29.92
N ALA A 219 -17.84 2.74 29.47
CA ALA A 219 -18.13 3.91 30.29
C ALA A 219 -19.34 4.67 29.75
N ALA A 220 -20.36 4.84 30.56
CA ALA A 220 -21.52 5.68 30.22
C ALA A 220 -21.16 7.16 30.41
N LEU A 221 -21.45 8.01 29.42
CA LEU A 221 -21.04 9.40 29.38
C LEU A 221 -22.11 10.34 29.88
N ASN A 222 -21.71 11.33 30.67
CA ASN A 222 -22.50 12.51 30.88
C ASN A 222 -22.63 13.30 29.56
N GLY A 223 -23.76 13.93 29.34
CA GLY A 223 -23.92 14.67 28.09
C GLY A 223 -24.91 15.79 28.18
N VAL A 224 -24.73 16.77 27.30
CA VAL A 224 -25.74 17.79 26.99
C VAL A 224 -25.79 17.96 25.48
N ASP A 225 -26.98 18.23 24.96
CA ASP A 225 -27.12 18.62 23.56
C ASP A 225 -28.10 19.78 23.39
N LEU A 226 -27.87 20.59 22.36
CA LEU A 226 -28.72 21.66 21.91
C LEU A 226 -28.94 21.51 20.40
N GLU A 227 -30.17 21.34 19.99
CA GLU A 227 -30.54 21.21 18.59
C GLU A 227 -31.63 22.24 18.25
N GLY A 228 -31.45 22.97 17.15
CA GLY A 228 -32.46 23.89 16.62
C GLY A 228 -33.00 23.35 15.29
N GLY A 229 -34.30 23.26 15.13
CA GLY A 229 -34.98 22.81 13.94
C GLY A 229 -35.66 23.93 13.17
N PHE A 230 -35.63 23.86 11.85
CA PHE A 230 -36.41 24.76 11.00
C PHE A 230 -36.85 24.05 9.73
N ARG A 231 -38.07 24.42 9.29
CA ARG A 231 -38.68 23.87 8.07
C ARG A 231 -38.01 24.48 6.85
N LEU A 232 -37.29 23.66 6.06
CA LEU A 232 -36.62 24.06 4.84
C LEU A 232 -37.55 24.17 3.64
N ALA A 233 -38.47 23.22 3.52
CA ALA A 233 -39.39 23.13 2.40
C ALA A 233 -40.68 22.44 2.80
N GLU A 234 -41.78 22.85 2.15
CA GLU A 234 -43.07 22.19 2.19
C GLU A 234 -43.43 21.81 0.75
N PHE A 235 -43.78 20.56 0.56
CA PHE A 235 -44.07 20.04 -0.79
C PHE A 235 -45.55 20.01 -1.06
N SER A 236 -45.98 20.42 -2.26
CA SER A 236 -47.39 20.44 -2.70
C SER A 236 -47.97 19.02 -2.76
N ASN A 237 -49.32 18.93 -2.63
CA ASN A 237 -50.09 17.69 -2.78
C ASN A 237 -49.77 16.62 -1.72
N ASP A 238 -49.71 16.97 -0.46
CA ASP A 238 -49.49 16.07 0.71
C ASP A 238 -48.20 15.23 0.68
N TRP A 239 -47.22 15.68 -0.08
CA TRP A 239 -45.88 15.06 -0.12
C TRP A 239 -45.04 15.39 1.11
N GLY A 240 -45.60 16.14 2.07
CA GLY A 240 -44.95 16.42 3.35
C GLY A 240 -43.97 17.57 3.35
N ASN A 241 -43.04 17.57 4.31
CA ASN A 241 -42.12 18.69 4.53
C ASN A 241 -40.70 18.18 4.91
N LEU A 242 -39.73 19.03 4.65
CA LEU A 242 -38.32 18.78 4.97
C LEU A 242 -37.86 19.75 6.06
N TRP A 243 -37.26 19.23 7.10
CA TRP A 243 -36.70 19.97 8.22
C TRP A 243 -35.17 19.77 8.30
N ALA A 244 -34.47 20.81 8.79
CA ALA A 244 -33.06 20.74 9.11
C ALA A 244 -32.84 21.03 10.59
N TYR A 245 -31.91 20.28 11.19
CA TYR A 245 -31.59 20.32 12.61
C TYR A 245 -30.08 20.45 12.81
N PRO A 246 -29.50 21.66 12.75
CA PRO A 246 -28.14 21.88 13.27
C PRO A 246 -28.14 21.75 14.79
N GLY A 247 -27.10 21.16 15.33
CA GLY A 247 -26.96 20.97 16.77
C GLY A 247 -25.52 20.90 17.23
N LEU A 248 -25.35 21.18 18.51
CA LEU A 248 -24.11 21.04 19.27
C LEU A 248 -24.35 20.04 20.40
N TYR A 249 -23.34 19.25 20.72
CA TYR A 249 -23.41 18.35 21.85
C TYR A 249 -22.05 18.23 22.55
N TYR A 250 -22.09 17.87 23.81
CA TYR A 250 -20.92 17.59 24.62
C TYR A 250 -21.11 16.25 25.32
N TYR A 251 -20.08 15.44 25.31
CA TYR A 251 -19.98 14.23 26.11
C TYR A 251 -18.68 14.20 26.90
N GLY A 252 -18.71 13.64 28.11
CA GLY A 252 -17.52 13.48 28.94
C GLY A 252 -17.80 12.74 30.24
N GLY A 253 -16.78 12.62 31.08
CA GLY A 253 -16.85 11.96 32.38
C GLY A 253 -16.48 10.45 32.32
N ASN A 254 -16.40 9.83 33.48
CA ASN A 254 -16.05 8.42 33.67
C ASN A 254 -14.69 8.02 33.03
N GLU A 255 -13.71 8.90 33.18
CA GLU A 255 -12.35 8.75 32.61
C GLU A 255 -12.31 8.73 31.07
N SER A 256 -13.38 9.10 30.38
CA SER A 256 -13.38 9.40 28.95
C SER A 256 -12.89 10.82 28.69
N GLU A 257 -12.30 11.05 27.54
CA GLU A 257 -11.92 12.39 27.10
C GLU A 257 -13.17 13.25 26.89
N ASP A 258 -13.13 14.50 27.36
CA ASP A 258 -14.18 15.46 27.11
C ASP A 258 -14.25 15.83 25.64
N SER A 259 -15.44 15.76 25.06
CA SER A 259 -15.62 15.98 23.63
C SER A 259 -16.80 16.87 23.31
N LEU A 260 -16.50 17.98 22.63
CA LEU A 260 -17.51 18.84 22.01
C LEU A 260 -17.72 18.41 20.57
N GLY A 261 -18.97 18.18 20.18
CA GLY A 261 -19.33 17.74 18.84
C GLY A 261 -20.35 18.65 18.16
N VAL A 262 -20.39 18.52 16.85
CA VAL A 262 -21.38 19.15 15.97
C VAL A 262 -22.22 18.09 15.29
N ARG A 263 -23.50 18.39 15.09
CA ARG A 263 -24.46 17.51 14.42
C ARG A 263 -25.28 18.29 13.42
N MET A 264 -25.58 17.65 12.29
CA MET A 264 -26.55 18.12 11.32
C MET A 264 -27.47 16.97 10.96
N ARG A 265 -28.79 17.17 11.08
CA ARG A 265 -29.80 16.18 10.76
C ARG A 265 -30.82 16.77 9.79
N LEU A 266 -31.20 16.01 8.78
CA LEU A 266 -32.33 16.31 7.89
C LEU A 266 -33.44 15.32 8.17
N ASP A 267 -34.65 15.83 8.42
CA ASP A 267 -35.83 15.00 8.63
C ASP A 267 -36.86 15.29 7.53
N TYR A 268 -37.16 14.27 6.74
CA TYR A 268 -38.27 14.29 5.79
C TYR A 268 -39.51 13.68 6.44
N ARG A 269 -40.56 14.48 6.55
CA ARG A 269 -41.85 14.11 7.15
C ARG A 269 -42.86 13.92 6.04
N LEU A 270 -43.13 12.63 5.70
CA LEU A 270 -44.13 12.26 4.69
C LEU A 270 -45.47 12.06 5.39
N GLN A 271 -46.38 13.02 5.23
CA GLN A 271 -47.63 13.09 5.98
C GLN A 271 -47.34 12.99 7.52
N ASP A 272 -48.31 12.74 8.34
CA ASP A 272 -48.16 12.65 9.80
C ASP A 272 -47.63 11.28 10.27
N ASN A 273 -47.54 10.31 9.36
CA ASN A 273 -47.37 8.90 9.72
C ASN A 273 -45.97 8.35 9.49
N LEU A 274 -45.15 8.99 8.65
CA LEU A 274 -43.86 8.45 8.29
C LEU A 274 -42.76 9.53 8.25
N ARG A 275 -41.65 9.29 8.95
CA ARG A 275 -40.51 10.22 8.96
C ARG A 275 -39.22 9.50 8.65
N PHE A 276 -38.39 10.12 7.81
CA PHE A 276 -37.05 9.66 7.46
C PHE A 276 -36.03 10.70 7.93
N GLY A 277 -35.06 10.25 8.69
CA GLY A 277 -33.95 11.09 9.15
C GLY A 277 -32.61 10.66 8.55
N LEU A 278 -31.81 11.63 8.14
CA LEU A 278 -30.41 11.43 7.75
C LEU A 278 -29.57 12.45 8.50
N GLY A 279 -28.53 12.00 9.17
CA GLY A 279 -27.66 12.88 9.93
C GLY A 279 -26.19 12.57 9.82
N ILE A 280 -25.39 13.59 10.07
CA ILE A 280 -23.95 13.51 10.21
C ILE A 280 -23.58 14.19 11.54
N GLN A 281 -22.66 13.58 12.27
CA GLN A 281 -22.06 14.16 13.47
C GLN A 281 -20.56 13.95 13.49
N HIS A 282 -19.88 14.86 14.17
CA HIS A 282 -18.42 14.79 14.33
C HIS A 282 -18.01 15.31 15.70
N ASP A 283 -17.15 14.54 16.37
CA ASP A 283 -16.54 14.91 17.65
C ASP A 283 -15.16 14.24 17.81
N GLY A 284 -14.42 14.63 18.84
CA GLY A 284 -13.09 14.09 19.12
C GLY A 284 -13.07 12.65 19.62
N LEU A 285 -14.15 12.17 20.24
CA LEU A 285 -14.22 10.86 20.87
C LEU A 285 -14.66 9.76 19.87
N PHE A 286 -15.71 10.03 19.09
CA PHE A 286 -16.30 9.06 18.17
C PHE A 286 -15.99 9.33 16.70
N GLY A 287 -15.28 10.44 16.39
CA GLY A 287 -14.97 10.83 15.02
C GLY A 287 -16.19 11.24 14.20
N THR A 288 -16.16 11.01 12.91
CA THR A 288 -17.27 11.35 12.00
C THR A 288 -18.20 10.15 11.81
N ASN A 289 -19.48 10.33 12.11
CA ASN A 289 -20.50 9.30 11.95
C ASN A 289 -21.65 9.81 11.09
N VAL A 290 -22.13 8.97 10.18
CA VAL A 290 -23.36 9.19 9.41
C VAL A 290 -24.41 8.21 9.93
N PHE A 291 -25.61 8.69 10.20
CA PHE A 291 -26.69 7.88 10.72
C PHE A 291 -28.00 8.17 10.00
N PHE A 292 -28.89 7.21 10.00
CA PHE A 292 -30.23 7.36 9.47
C PHE A 292 -31.28 6.82 10.44
N SER A 293 -32.51 7.33 10.30
CA SER A 293 -33.65 6.87 11.08
C SER A 293 -34.89 6.75 10.22
N VAL A 294 -35.76 5.82 10.60
CA VAL A 294 -37.10 5.66 10.03
C VAL A 294 -38.07 5.57 11.20
N ASN A 295 -39.15 6.36 11.15
CA ASN A 295 -40.18 6.35 12.19
C ASN A 295 -41.56 6.20 11.53
N ALA A 296 -42.28 5.16 11.93
CA ALA A 296 -43.67 4.93 11.55
C ALA A 296 -44.56 5.27 12.75
N ILE A 297 -45.49 6.13 12.58
CA ILE A 297 -46.33 6.72 13.63
C ILE A 297 -47.78 6.30 13.41
N VAL A 298 -48.47 5.87 14.47
CA VAL A 298 -49.87 5.47 14.45
C VAL A 298 -50.60 6.24 15.57
N GLY A 299 -51.69 6.85 15.25
CA GLY A 299 -52.41 7.79 16.12
C GLY A 299 -51.85 9.19 16.05
N GLY A 300 -52.49 10.13 16.66
CA GLY A 300 -52.10 11.54 16.66
C GLY A 300 -53.25 12.48 16.90
N PRO A 301 -53.07 13.80 16.76
CA PRO A 301 -54.13 14.76 16.91
C PRO A 301 -55.25 14.47 15.92
N VAL A 302 -56.46 14.67 16.34
CA VAL A 302 -57.62 14.55 15.45
C VAL A 302 -57.45 15.62 14.35
N GLN A 303 -57.42 15.21 13.08
CA GLN A 303 -57.38 16.17 11.99
C GLN A 303 -58.68 16.95 11.95
N PRO A 304 -58.64 18.27 11.73
CA PRO A 304 -59.83 19.02 11.47
C PRO A 304 -60.64 18.42 10.31
N PRO A 305 -61.99 18.54 10.30
CA PRO A 305 -62.78 18.11 9.17
C PRO A 305 -62.28 18.75 7.86
N ASP A 306 -62.25 17.98 6.77
CA ASP A 306 -61.86 18.49 5.46
C ASP A 306 -62.61 19.77 5.10
N GLY A 307 -61.83 20.85 4.82
CA GLY A 307 -62.39 22.15 4.45
C GLY A 307 -62.69 23.11 5.62
N ALA A 308 -62.36 22.76 6.88
CA ALA A 308 -62.47 23.71 7.97
C ALA A 308 -61.24 24.68 7.97
N GLU A 309 -61.46 25.96 8.20
CA GLU A 309 -60.39 26.94 8.42
C GLU A 309 -59.77 26.67 9.80
N VAL A 310 -58.46 26.40 9.83
CA VAL A 310 -57.72 26.04 11.07
C VAL A 310 -57.00 27.27 11.58
N GLU A 311 -57.25 27.65 12.85
CA GLU A 311 -56.53 28.76 13.48
C GLU A 311 -55.04 28.46 13.66
N PRO A 312 -54.13 29.41 13.47
CA PRO A 312 -52.68 29.21 13.67
C PRO A 312 -52.32 28.63 15.04
N GLU A 313 -53.02 29.00 16.08
CA GLU A 313 -52.86 28.46 17.43
C GLU A 313 -53.23 26.98 17.54
N ALA A 314 -54.19 26.51 16.73
CA ALA A 314 -54.60 25.10 16.68
C ALA A 314 -53.52 24.27 15.97
N LEU A 315 -52.90 24.79 14.90
CA LEU A 315 -51.74 24.15 14.22
C LEU A 315 -50.53 24.03 15.19
N LEU A 316 -50.27 25.08 15.96
CA LEU A 316 -49.17 25.06 16.95
C LEU A 316 -49.52 24.10 18.09
N TRP A 317 -50.77 24.06 18.56
CA TRP A 317 -51.19 23.13 19.62
C TRP A 317 -51.09 21.67 19.14
N ALA A 318 -51.35 21.37 17.86
CA ALA A 318 -51.17 20.05 17.30
C ALA A 318 -49.72 19.55 17.43
N ARG A 319 -48.73 20.45 17.44
CA ARG A 319 -47.33 20.13 17.72
C ARG A 319 -47.10 19.64 19.16
N ALA A 320 -48.04 19.85 20.08
CA ALA A 320 -47.98 19.29 21.43
C ALA A 320 -47.95 17.76 21.47
N ALA A 321 -48.38 17.12 20.36
CA ALA A 321 -48.24 15.69 20.15
C ALA A 321 -46.89 15.27 19.56
N GLU A 322 -45.97 16.21 19.20
CA GLU A 322 -44.69 15.83 18.60
C GLU A 322 -43.81 15.01 19.56
N ARG A 323 -43.02 14.12 18.97
CA ARG A 323 -42.07 13.28 19.69
C ARG A 323 -41.05 14.13 20.46
N VAL A 324 -40.65 13.71 21.63
CA VAL A 324 -39.52 14.29 22.35
C VAL A 324 -38.21 14.03 21.59
N THR A 325 -37.55 15.12 21.16
CA THR A 325 -36.30 15.05 20.39
C THR A 325 -35.12 14.99 21.34
N ARG A 326 -34.44 13.84 21.38
CA ARG A 326 -33.30 13.58 22.28
C ARG A 326 -32.50 12.34 21.81
N ASN A 327 -31.35 12.12 22.41
CA ASN A 327 -30.70 10.82 22.28
C ASN A 327 -31.56 9.70 22.85
N PRO A 328 -31.80 8.63 22.10
CA PRO A 328 -32.76 7.60 22.48
C PRO A 328 -32.26 6.62 23.55
N VAL A 329 -30.94 6.57 23.83
CA VAL A 329 -30.32 5.64 24.75
C VAL A 329 -29.07 6.24 25.40
N VAL A 330 -28.56 5.58 26.45
CA VAL A 330 -27.29 5.93 27.10
C VAL A 330 -26.13 5.85 26.11
N ILE A 331 -25.34 6.92 26.02
CA ILE A 331 -24.12 6.95 25.20
C ILE A 331 -22.98 6.31 25.99
N VAL A 332 -22.26 5.37 25.32
CA VAL A 332 -21.22 4.58 25.94
C VAL A 332 -19.92 4.70 25.16
N ASP A 333 -18.84 4.94 25.86
CA ASP A 333 -17.48 4.90 25.36
C ASP A 333 -16.83 3.53 25.65
N ASN A 334 -16.17 2.96 24.65
CA ASN A 334 -15.42 1.72 24.76
C ASN A 334 -13.93 2.02 24.97
N GLN A 335 -13.47 1.96 26.20
CA GLN A 335 -12.11 2.27 26.58
C GLN A 335 -11.24 1.03 26.65
N THR A 336 -9.97 1.17 26.25
CA THR A 336 -8.93 0.21 26.55
C THR A 336 -8.03 0.78 27.65
N VAL A 337 -8.06 0.17 28.81
CA VAL A 337 -7.25 0.61 29.98
C VAL A 337 -6.17 -0.43 30.25
N ILE A 338 -4.96 0.06 30.53
CA ILE A 338 -3.82 -0.79 30.91
C ILE A 338 -3.57 -0.60 32.40
N GLU A 339 -3.77 -1.63 33.18
CA GLU A 339 -3.46 -1.67 34.60
C GLU A 339 -2.19 -2.42 34.88
N THR A 340 -1.26 -1.83 35.63
CA THR A 340 -0.03 -2.51 36.04
C THR A 340 -0.33 -3.57 37.10
N GLN A 341 -0.10 -4.83 36.77
CA GLN A 341 -0.32 -5.97 37.65
C GLN A 341 0.92 -6.37 38.44
N THR A 342 2.09 -6.30 37.80
CA THR A 342 3.37 -6.71 38.41
C THR A 342 4.46 -5.74 37.97
N SER A 343 5.34 -5.33 38.89
CA SER A 343 6.47 -4.47 38.61
C SER A 343 7.79 -5.22 38.67
N ASN A 344 8.78 -4.78 37.87
CA ASN A 344 10.12 -5.34 37.80
C ASN A 344 10.20 -6.82 37.39
N LEU A 345 9.34 -7.26 36.48
CA LEU A 345 9.48 -8.58 35.88
C LEU A 345 10.70 -8.62 34.96
N VAL A 346 11.54 -9.65 35.12
CA VAL A 346 12.75 -9.80 34.29
C VAL A 346 12.40 -10.34 32.91
N ALA A 347 12.94 -9.75 31.87
CA ALA A 347 12.79 -10.18 30.49
C ALA A 347 13.48 -11.54 30.27
N VAL A 348 12.75 -12.51 29.75
CA VAL A 348 13.23 -13.87 29.46
C VAL A 348 13.30 -14.08 27.96
N ASN A 349 14.39 -14.65 27.48
CA ASN A 349 14.57 -15.02 26.08
C ASN A 349 13.65 -16.23 25.75
N PRO A 350 12.73 -16.10 24.80
CA PRO A 350 11.79 -17.17 24.45
C PRO A 350 12.48 -18.42 23.86
N ALA A 351 13.66 -18.26 23.27
CA ALA A 351 14.40 -19.36 22.65
C ALA A 351 15.16 -20.22 23.67
N THR A 352 15.62 -19.62 24.77
CA THR A 352 16.44 -20.31 25.78
C THR A 352 15.72 -20.53 27.11
N GLY A 353 14.65 -19.81 27.37
CA GLY A 353 13.96 -19.80 28.65
C GLY A 353 14.74 -19.14 29.80
N GLN A 354 15.85 -18.48 29.50
CA GLN A 354 16.71 -17.79 30.48
C GLN A 354 16.51 -16.26 30.43
N ALA A 355 16.79 -15.60 31.55
CA ALA A 355 16.83 -14.14 31.57
C ALA A 355 17.90 -13.61 30.61
N TYR A 356 17.59 -12.50 29.95
CA TYR A 356 18.60 -11.81 29.15
C TYR A 356 19.68 -11.22 30.05
N ASN A 357 20.95 -11.37 29.66
CA ASN A 357 22.08 -10.74 30.30
C ASN A 357 22.60 -9.60 29.41
N PHE A 358 22.60 -8.38 29.95
CA PHE A 358 23.10 -7.17 29.28
C PHE A 358 24.44 -6.76 29.82
N ILE A 359 25.39 -6.53 28.92
CA ILE A 359 26.68 -5.96 29.25
C ILE A 359 26.72 -4.54 28.69
N HIS A 360 26.68 -3.56 29.57
CA HIS A 360 26.61 -2.15 29.18
C HIS A 360 27.98 -1.55 28.90
N VAL A 361 28.05 -0.77 27.81
CA VAL A 361 29.24 -0.01 27.41
C VAL A 361 28.87 1.47 27.24
N SER A 362 29.68 2.34 27.82
CA SER A 362 29.59 3.79 27.64
C SER A 362 30.99 4.37 27.43
N PRO A 363 31.36 4.75 26.22
CA PRO A 363 32.71 5.27 25.94
C PRO A 363 33.10 6.54 26.74
N ASP A 364 32.08 7.28 27.19
CA ASP A 364 32.25 8.52 27.98
C ASP A 364 32.28 8.30 29.51
N ASN A 365 32.28 7.05 29.98
CA ASN A 365 32.31 6.80 31.41
C ASN A 365 33.65 7.29 32.04
N ALA A 366 33.58 8.26 32.93
CA ALA A 366 34.77 8.82 33.59
C ALA A 366 35.50 7.86 34.55
N ASN A 367 34.83 6.74 34.93
CA ASN A 367 35.41 5.74 35.85
C ASN A 367 35.96 4.52 35.10
N ALA A 368 36.81 4.75 34.08
CA ALA A 368 37.31 3.79 33.13
C ALA A 368 37.90 2.48 33.72
N ASP A 369 38.50 2.55 34.91
CA ASP A 369 39.25 1.42 35.46
C ASP A 369 38.43 0.46 36.34
N GLN A 370 37.13 0.73 36.53
CA GLN A 370 36.27 -0.01 37.47
C GLN A 370 34.92 -0.42 36.89
N GLY A 371 34.74 -0.41 35.56
CA GLY A 371 33.47 -0.82 34.92
C GLY A 371 33.11 -2.27 35.28
N ALA A 372 31.88 -2.49 35.76
CA ALA A 372 31.34 -3.81 36.07
C ALA A 372 30.43 -4.35 34.94
N GLY A 373 30.22 -3.56 33.89
CA GLY A 373 29.30 -3.91 32.78
C GLY A 373 27.81 -3.81 33.11
N THR A 374 27.47 -3.23 34.28
CA THR A 374 26.08 -2.95 34.62
C THR A 374 25.62 -1.62 34.00
N VAL A 375 24.32 -1.36 34.00
CA VAL A 375 23.78 -0.08 33.51
C VAL A 375 24.27 1.12 34.34
N GLU A 376 24.44 0.90 35.64
CA GLU A 376 24.88 1.91 36.61
C GLU A 376 26.43 2.14 36.55
N ASN A 377 27.16 1.08 36.16
CA ASN A 377 28.62 1.12 36.05
C ASN A 377 29.10 0.39 34.77
N PRO A 378 28.86 0.98 33.55
CA PRO A 378 29.20 0.37 32.28
C PRO A 378 30.72 0.29 32.05
N PHE A 379 31.15 -0.69 31.22
CA PHE A 379 32.48 -0.68 30.65
C PHE A 379 32.72 0.54 29.75
N THR A 380 33.96 1.00 29.64
CA THR A 380 34.36 2.07 28.72
C THR A 380 34.76 1.56 27.35
N THR A 381 35.13 0.29 27.23
CA THR A 381 35.63 -0.32 26.00
C THR A 381 34.90 -1.62 25.67
N LEU A 382 34.71 -1.86 24.40
CA LEU A 382 34.18 -3.13 23.91
C LEU A 382 35.21 -4.26 24.08
N GLY A 383 36.47 -4.00 23.75
CA GLY A 383 37.49 -5.06 23.67
C GLY A 383 37.23 -6.06 22.54
N ASN A 384 37.88 -7.24 22.67
CA ASN A 384 37.69 -8.34 21.72
C ASN A 384 37.34 -9.63 22.46
N SER A 385 36.71 -10.58 21.76
CA SER A 385 36.53 -11.96 22.25
C SER A 385 37.87 -12.58 22.69
N GLY A 386 37.90 -13.18 23.89
CA GLY A 386 39.10 -13.71 24.48
C GLY A 386 40.07 -12.65 25.02
N GLY A 387 39.65 -11.38 25.05
CA GLY A 387 40.38 -10.26 25.62
C GLY A 387 40.36 -10.22 27.17
N ALA A 388 40.85 -9.08 27.74
CA ALA A 388 40.86 -8.91 29.17
C ALA A 388 39.46 -8.90 29.77
N ALA A 389 39.29 -9.47 30.96
CA ALA A 389 38.02 -9.49 31.70
C ALA A 389 37.50 -8.09 32.11
N THR A 390 38.24 -7.05 31.85
CA THR A 390 37.88 -5.64 32.04
C THR A 390 37.16 -5.02 30.82
N THR A 391 36.87 -5.80 29.80
CA THR A 391 36.21 -5.34 28.58
C THR A 391 34.89 -6.08 28.35
N ALA A 392 33.93 -5.46 27.66
CA ALA A 392 32.61 -6.03 27.45
C ALA A 392 32.63 -7.37 26.69
N LEU A 393 33.36 -7.43 25.58
CA LEU A 393 33.45 -8.65 24.76
C LEU A 393 34.38 -9.72 25.38
N GLY A 394 35.28 -9.34 26.30
CA GLY A 394 36.06 -10.29 27.09
C GLY A 394 35.20 -11.04 28.13
N ASN A 395 34.09 -10.46 28.55
CA ASN A 395 33.12 -11.05 29.49
C ASN A 395 31.90 -11.67 28.83
N ALA A 396 31.66 -11.42 27.52
CA ALA A 396 30.46 -11.86 26.85
C ALA A 396 30.47 -13.35 26.57
N ASN A 397 29.37 -14.02 26.91
CA ASN A 397 29.07 -15.40 26.61
C ASN A 397 27.98 -15.52 25.52
N PRO A 398 27.81 -16.67 24.87
CA PRO A 398 26.70 -16.88 23.94
C PRO A 398 25.35 -16.51 24.57
N ASN A 399 24.53 -15.79 23.83
CA ASN A 399 23.24 -15.20 24.18
C ASN A 399 23.31 -13.89 25.00
N ASP A 400 24.46 -13.41 25.36
CA ASP A 400 24.61 -12.07 25.98
C ASP A 400 24.37 -10.95 24.96
N ILE A 401 23.86 -9.83 25.46
CA ILE A 401 23.66 -8.61 24.70
C ILE A 401 24.64 -7.53 25.21
N VAL A 402 25.60 -7.17 24.38
CA VAL A 402 26.45 -6.01 24.63
C VAL A 402 25.72 -4.77 24.13
N TYR A 403 25.31 -3.90 25.07
CA TYR A 403 24.50 -2.73 24.75
C TYR A 403 25.34 -1.44 24.90
N VAL A 404 25.53 -0.77 23.76
CA VAL A 404 26.52 0.29 23.59
C VAL A 404 25.85 1.66 23.51
N ARG A 405 26.19 2.58 24.40
CA ARG A 405 25.85 4.00 24.29
C ARG A 405 26.77 4.69 23.29
N PRO A 406 26.27 5.66 22.49
CA PRO A 406 27.09 6.30 21.46
C PRO A 406 28.23 7.15 22.03
N GLY A 407 28.01 7.80 23.17
CA GLY A 407 28.97 8.70 23.76
C GLY A 407 29.34 9.90 22.87
N ASN A 408 30.46 10.58 23.17
CA ASN A 408 31.03 11.59 22.29
C ASN A 408 31.80 10.94 21.15
N THR A 409 31.09 10.70 20.04
CA THR A 409 31.54 9.91 18.87
C THR A 409 32.82 10.44 18.21
N ALA A 410 33.09 11.74 18.32
CA ALA A 410 34.28 12.34 17.70
C ALA A 410 35.56 12.13 18.56
N ALA A 411 35.45 12.19 19.90
CA ALA A 411 36.56 12.05 20.82
C ALA A 411 36.82 10.59 21.24
N ASN A 412 35.78 9.77 21.28
CA ASN A 412 35.78 8.44 21.87
C ASN A 412 35.42 7.35 20.84
N ALA A 413 36.04 7.40 19.65
CA ALA A 413 35.85 6.37 18.63
C ALA A 413 36.31 5.00 19.15
N ILE A 414 35.46 4.01 18.98
CA ILE A 414 35.69 2.63 19.37
C ILE A 414 36.69 2.01 18.38
N PRO A 415 37.80 1.37 18.81
CA PRO A 415 38.64 0.59 17.92
C PRO A 415 37.85 -0.56 17.26
N GLY A 416 38.31 -1.03 16.10
CA GLY A 416 37.76 -2.23 15.47
C GLY A 416 37.74 -3.42 16.43
N PHE A 417 36.68 -4.23 16.38
CA PHE A 417 36.44 -5.31 17.35
C PHE A 417 35.90 -6.58 16.72
N THR A 418 35.95 -7.69 17.46
CA THR A 418 35.48 -9.00 17.05
C THR A 418 34.31 -9.45 17.91
N VAL A 419 33.17 -9.78 17.29
CA VAL A 419 31.95 -10.30 17.93
C VAL A 419 32.02 -11.83 17.95
N PRO A 420 32.00 -12.50 19.11
CA PRO A 420 32.00 -13.95 19.19
C PRO A 420 30.64 -14.56 18.84
N ALA A 421 30.64 -15.88 18.64
CA ALA A 421 29.41 -16.64 18.34
C ALA A 421 28.33 -16.44 19.42
N GLY A 422 27.10 -16.23 18.96
CA GLY A 422 25.92 -16.09 19.81
C GLY A 422 25.81 -14.76 20.56
N VAL A 423 26.77 -13.84 20.43
CA VAL A 423 26.74 -12.54 21.09
C VAL A 423 26.06 -11.51 20.19
N GLN A 424 25.21 -10.68 20.79
CA GLN A 424 24.56 -9.57 20.11
C GLN A 424 25.18 -8.24 20.57
N VAL A 425 25.71 -7.47 19.63
CA VAL A 425 26.23 -6.12 19.90
C VAL A 425 25.25 -5.10 19.32
N ARG A 426 24.60 -4.36 20.18
CA ARG A 426 23.53 -3.43 19.84
C ARG A 426 23.81 -2.04 20.39
N SER A 427 23.50 -1.01 19.61
CA SER A 427 23.60 0.39 20.05
C SER A 427 22.25 0.91 20.54
N SER A 428 22.28 1.82 21.52
CA SER A 428 21.11 2.61 21.94
C SER A 428 20.76 3.75 20.96
N GLY A 429 21.62 4.01 19.98
CA GLY A 429 21.39 5.06 18.99
C GLY A 429 20.30 4.76 17.96
N VAL A 430 19.84 3.52 17.88
CA VAL A 430 18.68 3.09 17.07
C VAL A 430 17.65 2.37 17.93
N VAL A 431 16.40 2.36 17.46
CA VAL A 431 15.35 1.60 18.16
C VAL A 431 15.66 0.11 18.12
N GLN A 432 15.86 -0.48 19.27
CA GLN A 432 16.13 -1.91 19.42
C GLN A 432 14.92 -2.61 20.00
N THR A 433 14.38 -3.58 19.27
CA THR A 433 13.29 -4.44 19.75
C THR A 433 13.84 -5.80 20.18
N LEU A 434 13.35 -6.31 21.29
CA LEU A 434 13.74 -7.60 21.86
C LEU A 434 12.51 -8.49 22.02
N ALA A 435 12.60 -9.72 21.50
CA ALA A 435 11.59 -10.74 21.75
C ALA A 435 11.62 -11.15 23.22
N ILE A 436 10.48 -11.32 23.86
CA ILE A 436 10.37 -11.80 25.24
C ILE A 436 9.41 -12.97 25.32
N ALA A 437 9.58 -13.82 26.34
CA ALA A 437 8.71 -14.97 26.53
C ALA A 437 7.26 -14.52 26.72
N PRO A 438 6.29 -15.14 26.01
CA PRO A 438 4.91 -14.66 25.95
C PRO A 438 4.07 -15.02 27.17
N THR A 439 4.69 -15.19 28.35
CA THR A 439 3.96 -15.50 29.61
C THR A 439 2.83 -14.52 29.92
N LEU A 440 2.76 -13.41 29.15
CA LEU A 440 1.85 -12.29 29.41
C LEU A 440 1.25 -11.69 28.14
N GLY A 441 1.21 -12.43 27.02
CA GLY A 441 0.61 -11.95 25.78
C GLY A 441 1.46 -10.96 24.98
N THR A 442 2.57 -10.45 25.51
CA THR A 442 3.51 -9.59 24.82
C THR A 442 4.67 -10.40 24.30
N THR A 443 4.94 -10.32 23.00
CA THR A 443 6.02 -11.07 22.35
C THR A 443 7.32 -10.26 22.18
N SER A 444 7.27 -8.94 22.36
CA SER A 444 8.43 -8.07 22.23
C SER A 444 8.32 -6.79 23.05
N VAL A 445 9.48 -6.21 23.42
CA VAL A 445 9.59 -4.88 24.04
C VAL A 445 10.69 -4.07 23.34
N ASN A 446 10.55 -2.75 23.32
CA ASN A 446 11.63 -1.86 22.90
C ASN A 446 12.62 -1.70 24.04
N LEU A 447 13.90 -1.82 23.74
CA LEU A 447 14.97 -1.55 24.71
C LEU A 447 14.99 -0.06 25.05
N PRO A 448 15.25 0.30 26.31
CA PRO A 448 15.45 1.70 26.69
C PRO A 448 16.60 2.31 25.89
N ASN A 449 16.38 3.48 25.31
CA ASN A 449 17.46 4.34 24.85
C ASN A 449 17.84 5.33 25.97
N PHE A 450 19.00 5.91 25.89
CA PHE A 450 19.49 6.84 26.92
C PHE A 450 19.36 8.32 26.48
N GLY A 451 18.38 8.61 25.58
CA GLY A 451 18.23 9.92 24.94
C GLY A 451 19.09 10.08 23.68
N ASP A 452 19.67 8.99 23.17
CA ASP A 452 20.72 8.99 22.15
C ASP A 452 20.22 8.63 20.75
N LEU A 453 18.89 8.51 20.54
CA LEU A 453 18.34 8.13 19.24
C LEU A 453 18.81 9.05 18.11
N GLY A 454 19.31 8.44 17.04
CA GLY A 454 19.89 9.15 15.90
C GLY A 454 21.40 9.39 16.02
N THR A 455 22.02 9.11 17.17
CA THR A 455 23.47 9.18 17.37
C THR A 455 24.06 7.78 17.44
N LEU A 456 24.95 7.40 16.51
CA LEU A 456 25.53 6.06 16.45
C LEU A 456 26.95 6.07 17.07
N PRO A 457 27.32 5.05 17.85
CA PRO A 457 28.70 4.89 18.30
C PRO A 457 29.62 4.72 17.11
N ARG A 458 30.74 5.48 17.09
CA ARG A 458 31.68 5.45 15.98
C ARG A 458 32.73 4.37 16.19
N VAL A 459 32.88 3.53 15.16
CA VAL A 459 33.95 2.51 15.10
C VAL A 459 34.98 2.92 14.06
N THR A 460 36.30 2.81 14.43
CA THR A 460 37.41 3.07 13.52
C THR A 460 38.37 1.88 13.49
N GLY A 461 38.61 1.34 12.28
CA GLY A 461 39.49 0.17 12.14
C GLY A 461 41.00 0.46 12.15
N GLY A 462 41.40 1.73 11.99
CA GLY A 462 42.81 2.09 11.92
C GLY A 462 43.60 1.36 10.82
N GLY A 463 42.92 1.03 9.69
CA GLY A 463 43.52 0.23 8.60
C GLY A 463 43.23 -1.28 8.70
N ASN A 464 42.56 -1.75 9.74
CA ASN A 464 42.01 -3.10 9.87
C ASN A 464 40.53 -3.12 9.60
N ASN A 465 39.89 -4.28 9.71
CA ASN A 465 38.42 -4.36 9.63
C ASN A 465 37.76 -3.57 10.77
N GLY A 466 36.60 -2.98 10.51
CA GLY A 466 35.83 -2.28 11.54
C GLY A 466 35.24 -3.26 12.53
N VAL A 467 34.39 -4.18 12.08
CA VAL A 467 33.85 -5.23 12.92
C VAL A 467 33.99 -6.58 12.22
N THR A 468 34.39 -7.59 12.99
CA THR A 468 34.46 -8.98 12.51
C THR A 468 33.53 -9.84 13.36
N LEU A 469 32.57 -10.55 12.71
CA LEU A 469 31.71 -11.54 13.36
C LEU A 469 32.29 -12.93 13.13
N ILE A 470 32.63 -13.62 14.21
CA ILE A 470 33.21 -14.97 14.18
C ILE A 470 32.25 -15.97 14.83
N GLY A 471 31.78 -16.92 14.04
CA GLY A 471 30.79 -17.90 14.48
C GLY A 471 29.36 -17.42 14.42
N GLY A 472 28.45 -18.36 14.44
CA GLY A 472 27.04 -18.13 14.11
C GLY A 472 26.19 -17.49 15.21
N ASN A 473 24.97 -17.12 14.84
CA ASN A 473 23.94 -16.54 15.71
C ASN A 473 24.34 -15.21 16.37
N SER A 474 25.28 -14.46 15.78
CA SER A 474 25.69 -13.14 16.26
C SER A 474 24.93 -12.02 15.56
N LEU A 475 24.81 -10.86 16.22
CA LEU A 475 24.15 -9.69 15.70
C LEU A 475 24.98 -8.41 15.91
N LEU A 476 25.03 -7.55 14.90
CA LEU A 476 25.57 -6.20 14.99
C LEU A 476 24.52 -5.18 14.54
N SER A 477 24.20 -4.18 15.37
CA SER A 477 23.18 -3.18 15.03
C SER A 477 23.50 -1.77 15.55
N GLY A 478 23.42 -0.78 14.66
CA GLY A 478 23.38 0.63 15.02
C GLY A 478 24.74 1.30 15.19
N PHE A 479 25.73 1.04 14.35
CA PHE A 479 27.10 1.61 14.43
C PHE A 479 27.42 2.49 13.23
N ASP A 480 28.23 3.54 13.45
CA ASP A 480 28.88 4.38 12.44
C ASP A 480 30.34 3.91 12.25
N ILE A 481 30.61 3.21 11.14
CA ILE A 481 31.87 2.51 10.89
C ILE A 481 32.67 3.27 9.83
N ARG A 482 33.88 3.70 10.17
CA ARG A 482 34.72 4.55 9.30
C ARG A 482 36.20 4.20 9.37
N ASN A 483 36.95 4.63 8.34
CA ASN A 483 38.41 4.45 8.27
C ASN A 483 38.86 2.99 8.50
N THR A 484 38.24 2.08 7.79
CA THR A 484 38.43 0.64 7.93
C THR A 484 39.05 0.06 6.66
N ARG A 485 39.62 -1.13 6.77
CA ARG A 485 39.96 -1.95 5.60
C ARG A 485 38.66 -2.43 4.97
N ASN A 486 37.96 -3.37 5.62
CA ASN A 486 36.54 -3.66 5.34
C ASN A 486 35.70 -3.07 6.48
N GLY A 487 34.45 -2.68 6.19
CA GLY A 487 33.58 -2.17 7.23
C GLY A 487 33.19 -3.28 8.22
N ILE A 488 32.45 -4.27 7.75
CA ILE A 488 31.99 -5.42 8.54
C ILE A 488 32.37 -6.71 7.80
N VAL A 489 32.95 -7.67 8.51
CA VAL A 489 33.27 -9.00 7.96
C VAL A 489 32.58 -10.09 8.79
N ALA A 490 31.83 -10.96 8.14
CA ALA A 490 31.31 -12.19 8.73
C ALA A 490 31.97 -13.38 7.99
N ASN A 491 32.61 -14.28 8.72
CA ASN A 491 33.28 -15.42 8.13
C ASN A 491 33.01 -16.68 8.94
N ASN A 492 32.54 -17.75 8.29
CA ASN A 492 32.07 -18.98 8.94
C ASN A 492 31.07 -18.73 10.08
N ALA A 493 30.12 -17.83 9.84
CA ALA A 493 29.21 -17.29 10.85
C ALA A 493 27.73 -17.43 10.42
N ALA A 494 27.19 -18.65 10.48
CA ALA A 494 25.82 -18.91 10.11
C ALA A 494 24.81 -18.11 10.94
N ASN A 495 23.70 -17.70 10.34
CA ASN A 495 22.61 -16.95 10.98
C ASN A 495 23.04 -15.59 11.57
N VAL A 496 24.03 -14.93 11.01
CA VAL A 496 24.42 -13.59 11.43
C VAL A 496 23.37 -12.55 11.02
N VAL A 497 23.23 -11.51 11.83
CA VAL A 497 22.37 -10.37 11.55
C VAL A 497 23.20 -9.08 11.59
N VAL A 498 23.26 -8.36 10.48
CA VAL A 498 23.93 -7.04 10.35
C VAL A 498 22.87 -6.01 9.95
N ARG A 499 22.53 -5.09 10.84
CA ARG A 499 21.45 -4.17 10.54
C ARG A 499 21.62 -2.78 11.13
N ASP A 500 21.00 -1.81 10.50
CA ASP A 500 20.91 -0.42 10.98
C ASP A 500 22.28 0.25 11.16
N ASN A 501 23.31 -0.18 10.43
CA ASN A 501 24.65 0.38 10.51
C ASN A 501 24.87 1.41 9.38
N VAL A 502 25.73 2.38 9.63
CA VAL A 502 26.26 3.34 8.66
C VAL A 502 27.72 3.04 8.42
N ILE A 503 28.10 2.72 7.18
CA ILE A 503 29.47 2.38 6.82
C ILE A 503 29.97 3.38 5.79
N VAL A 504 31.05 4.06 6.09
CA VAL A 504 31.53 5.17 5.26
C VAL A 504 33.00 4.99 4.89
N GLN A 505 33.25 4.98 3.60
CA GLN A 505 34.60 4.96 2.99
C GLN A 505 35.52 3.86 3.52
N PRO A 506 35.09 2.58 3.54
CA PRO A 506 36.05 1.50 3.74
C PRO A 506 36.94 1.38 2.49
N ARG A 507 38.20 0.90 2.67
CA ARG A 507 39.21 0.76 1.58
C ARG A 507 38.96 -0.46 0.68
N PHE A 508 38.09 -1.36 1.10
CA PHE A 508 37.60 -2.51 0.36
C PHE A 508 36.11 -2.59 0.55
N ASP A 509 35.55 -3.77 0.80
CA ASP A 509 34.12 -3.98 0.92
C ASP A 509 33.52 -3.25 2.14
N ALA A 510 32.34 -2.72 2.00
CA ALA A 510 31.63 -2.20 3.16
C ALA A 510 31.12 -3.35 4.05
N ILE A 511 30.50 -4.38 3.46
CA ILE A 511 30.10 -5.59 4.19
C ILE A 511 30.57 -6.81 3.40
N ARG A 512 31.29 -7.70 4.06
CA ARG A 512 31.77 -8.95 3.47
C ARG A 512 31.28 -10.16 4.27
N VAL A 513 30.53 -11.04 3.63
CA VAL A 513 29.90 -12.25 4.23
C VAL A 513 30.36 -13.49 3.48
N LEU A 514 31.18 -14.32 4.15
CA LEU A 514 31.79 -15.50 3.58
C LEU A 514 31.41 -16.75 4.35
N ASP A 515 31.05 -17.84 3.67
CA ASP A 515 30.74 -19.15 4.26
C ASP A 515 29.79 -19.07 5.45
N SER A 516 28.76 -18.17 5.34
CA SER A 516 27.88 -17.76 6.43
C SER A 516 26.42 -17.90 6.03
N PRO A 517 25.87 -19.13 5.95
CA PRO A 517 24.51 -19.38 5.52
C PRO A 517 23.47 -18.69 6.42
N ASN A 518 22.32 -18.37 5.84
CA ASN A 518 21.19 -17.70 6.48
C ASN A 518 21.56 -16.31 7.05
N ALA A 519 22.51 -15.60 6.47
CA ALA A 519 22.85 -14.24 6.89
C ALA A 519 21.71 -13.26 6.58
N GLN A 520 21.52 -12.28 7.46
CA GLN A 520 20.53 -11.22 7.31
C GLN A 520 21.23 -9.86 7.31
N ILE A 521 21.21 -9.18 6.17
CA ILE A 521 21.84 -7.85 5.99
C ILE A 521 20.72 -6.84 5.73
N LEU A 522 20.35 -6.08 6.76
CA LEU A 522 19.09 -5.35 6.79
C LEU A 522 19.28 -3.87 7.12
N SER A 523 18.67 -2.98 6.33
CA SER A 523 18.57 -1.56 6.67
C SER A 523 19.92 -0.87 6.95
N ASN A 524 21.00 -1.28 6.31
CA ASN A 524 22.29 -0.63 6.44
C ASN A 524 22.44 0.49 5.41
N GLN A 525 23.20 1.53 5.75
CA GLN A 525 23.59 2.61 4.86
C GLN A 525 25.08 2.51 4.52
N ILE A 526 25.40 2.32 3.26
CA ILE A 526 26.75 2.13 2.74
C ILE A 526 27.10 3.32 1.84
N ILE A 527 28.22 3.97 2.13
CA ILE A 527 28.62 5.21 1.45
C ILE A 527 30.09 5.10 1.04
N GLN A 528 30.34 5.18 -0.25
CA GLN A 528 31.67 5.29 -0.87
C GLN A 528 32.69 4.22 -0.43
N PRO A 529 32.39 2.90 -0.46
CA PRO A 529 33.46 1.91 -0.40
C PRO A 529 34.34 1.98 -1.66
N GLU A 530 35.61 1.60 -1.57
CA GLU A 530 36.50 1.56 -2.76
C GLU A 530 36.22 0.32 -3.62
N ASP A 531 35.81 -0.80 -3.03
CA ASP A 531 35.39 -2.04 -3.72
C ASP A 531 33.88 -2.25 -3.65
N GLU A 532 33.38 -3.42 -3.21
CA GLU A 532 31.98 -3.78 -3.16
C GLU A 532 31.22 -3.07 -2.03
N GLY A 533 29.94 -2.75 -2.29
CA GLY A 533 29.02 -2.38 -1.24
C GLY A 533 28.72 -3.55 -0.31
N LEU A 534 28.41 -4.72 -0.89
CA LEU A 534 28.24 -5.99 -0.19
C LEU A 534 28.80 -7.14 -1.06
N GLU A 535 29.70 -7.93 -0.52
CA GLU A 535 30.06 -9.26 -1.01
C GLU A 535 29.39 -10.35 -0.16
N LEU A 536 28.58 -11.20 -0.76
CA LEU A 536 27.97 -12.38 -0.14
C LEU A 536 28.43 -13.63 -0.91
N ALA A 537 29.35 -14.40 -0.35
CA ALA A 537 29.91 -15.58 -1.01
C ALA A 537 29.70 -16.86 -0.19
N ASN A 538 29.34 -17.97 -0.85
CA ASN A 538 29.10 -19.29 -0.25
C ASN A 538 28.13 -19.23 0.95
N SER A 539 27.13 -18.36 0.91
CA SER A 539 26.26 -18.03 2.03
C SER A 539 24.78 -18.20 1.65
N PRO A 540 24.33 -19.44 1.39
CA PRO A 540 23.01 -19.73 0.87
C PRO A 540 21.90 -19.33 1.85
N ASN A 541 20.67 -19.18 1.31
CA ASN A 541 19.44 -18.82 2.05
C ASN A 541 19.54 -17.50 2.82
N SER A 542 20.39 -16.59 2.35
CA SER A 542 20.57 -15.27 2.99
C SER A 542 19.53 -14.25 2.54
N VAL A 543 19.37 -13.19 3.32
CA VAL A 543 18.46 -12.09 3.03
C VAL A 543 19.22 -10.77 3.04
N VAL A 544 19.16 -10.04 1.93
CA VAL A 544 19.73 -8.69 1.78
C VAL A 544 18.58 -7.73 1.50
N SER A 545 18.19 -6.94 2.49
CA SER A 545 16.96 -6.16 2.36
C SER A 545 17.03 -4.76 2.95
N ASN A 546 16.35 -3.82 2.26
CA ASN A 546 16.19 -2.41 2.70
C ASN A 546 17.51 -1.66 2.92
N ASN A 547 18.62 -2.08 2.29
CA ASN A 547 19.90 -1.41 2.40
C ASN A 547 20.00 -0.26 1.38
N GLN A 548 20.77 0.76 1.73
CA GLN A 548 21.06 1.90 0.87
C GLN A 548 22.55 1.93 0.52
N PHE A 549 22.87 1.91 -0.76
CA PHE A 549 24.23 1.92 -1.31
C PHE A 549 24.40 3.19 -2.13
N THR A 550 25.44 3.96 -1.84
CA THR A 550 25.68 5.24 -2.53
C THR A 550 27.15 5.37 -2.92
N GLN A 551 27.42 5.62 -4.19
CA GLN A 551 28.75 5.85 -4.76
C GLN A 551 29.72 4.69 -4.47
N ILE A 552 29.39 3.51 -4.91
CA ILE A 552 30.15 2.29 -4.71
C ILE A 552 31.27 2.23 -5.76
N GLY A 553 32.49 1.83 -5.35
CA GLY A 553 33.67 1.81 -6.22
C GLY A 553 33.59 0.74 -7.29
N GLU A 554 33.10 -0.44 -6.95
CA GLU A 554 32.88 -1.55 -7.87
C GLU A 554 31.39 -1.94 -7.89
N ARG A 555 30.99 -3.13 -7.45
CA ARG A 555 29.61 -3.61 -7.47
C ARG A 555 28.81 -3.10 -6.27
N GLY A 556 27.56 -2.77 -6.51
CA GLY A 556 26.65 -2.47 -5.40
C GLY A 556 26.46 -3.69 -4.50
N LEU A 557 26.08 -4.81 -5.08
CA LEU A 557 25.88 -6.12 -4.43
C LEU A 557 26.50 -7.22 -5.30
N LEU A 558 27.36 -8.05 -4.71
CA LEU A 558 27.86 -9.28 -5.32
C LEU A 558 27.36 -10.48 -4.53
N ILE A 559 26.55 -11.34 -5.16
CA ILE A 559 26.00 -12.57 -4.59
C ILE A 559 26.60 -13.75 -5.35
N PHE A 560 27.55 -14.41 -4.75
CA PHE A 560 28.35 -15.49 -5.39
C PHE A 560 28.13 -16.83 -4.68
N ASN A 561 27.84 -17.90 -5.43
CA ASN A 561 27.62 -19.26 -4.90
C ASN A 561 26.68 -19.32 -3.69
N SER A 562 25.64 -18.49 -3.66
CA SER A 562 24.76 -18.28 -2.49
C SER A 562 23.30 -18.54 -2.86
N SER A 563 23.00 -19.79 -3.22
CA SER A 563 21.69 -20.23 -3.68
C SER A 563 20.56 -19.94 -2.70
N GLY A 564 19.36 -19.65 -3.21
CA GLY A 564 18.17 -19.34 -2.40
C GLY A 564 18.23 -17.98 -1.71
N THR A 565 19.13 -17.09 -2.12
CA THR A 565 19.26 -15.74 -1.53
C THR A 565 18.13 -14.83 -2.01
N THR A 566 17.57 -14.05 -1.08
CA THR A 566 16.58 -13.00 -1.37
C THR A 566 17.25 -11.62 -1.29
N VAL A 567 17.21 -10.89 -2.39
CA VAL A 567 17.69 -9.50 -2.51
C VAL A 567 16.47 -8.60 -2.73
N SER A 568 16.08 -7.82 -1.69
CA SER A 568 14.81 -7.12 -1.75
C SER A 568 14.85 -5.68 -1.24
N ASN A 569 14.15 -4.78 -1.94
CA ASN A 569 13.94 -3.38 -1.54
C ASN A 569 15.25 -2.61 -1.24
N ASN A 570 16.36 -2.99 -1.86
CA ASN A 570 17.61 -2.25 -1.74
C ASN A 570 17.63 -1.10 -2.75
N THR A 571 18.30 -0.01 -2.38
CA THR A 571 18.55 1.13 -3.27
C THR A 571 20.05 1.22 -3.52
N ILE A 572 20.45 1.10 -4.78
CA ILE A 572 21.83 1.23 -5.23
C ILE A 572 21.91 2.48 -6.14
N ASN A 573 22.70 3.44 -5.73
CA ASN A 573 22.90 4.68 -6.46
C ASN A 573 24.38 4.90 -6.76
N GLN A 574 24.73 4.83 -8.04
CA GLN A 574 26.10 4.96 -8.56
C GLN A 574 27.01 3.82 -8.11
N SER A 575 27.05 2.73 -8.85
CA SER A 575 28.08 1.69 -8.74
C SER A 575 29.11 1.84 -9.86
N GLY A 576 30.39 1.56 -9.55
CA GLY A 576 31.51 1.60 -10.52
C GLY A 576 31.45 0.46 -11.52
N GLU A 577 30.74 -0.60 -11.18
CA GLU A 577 30.47 -1.76 -12.03
C GLU A 577 28.97 -2.06 -12.05
N GLU A 578 28.54 -3.30 -11.79
CA GLU A 578 27.13 -3.69 -11.73
C GLU A 578 26.43 -3.10 -10.49
N GLY A 579 25.11 -2.86 -10.62
CA GLY A 579 24.30 -2.55 -9.46
C GLY A 579 24.13 -3.78 -8.56
N ILE A 580 23.63 -4.88 -9.13
CA ILE A 580 23.46 -6.19 -8.48
C ILE A 580 23.99 -7.26 -9.40
N GLU A 581 24.95 -8.07 -8.93
CA GLU A 581 25.48 -9.24 -9.61
C GLU A 581 25.10 -10.52 -8.85
N ILE A 582 24.53 -11.49 -9.56
CA ILE A 582 24.15 -12.81 -9.05
C ILE A 582 24.89 -13.87 -9.88
N ASP A 583 25.89 -14.50 -9.32
CA ASP A 583 26.69 -15.52 -9.99
C ASP A 583 26.61 -16.86 -9.25
N GLY A 584 26.37 -17.95 -9.96
CA GLY A 584 26.29 -19.32 -9.44
C GLY A 584 25.24 -19.54 -8.34
N SER A 585 24.34 -18.60 -8.11
CA SER A 585 23.44 -18.54 -6.96
C SER A 585 22.00 -18.94 -7.35
N ALA A 586 21.78 -20.20 -7.62
CA ALA A 586 20.52 -20.75 -8.12
C ALA A 586 19.31 -20.47 -7.20
N ASN A 587 18.12 -20.35 -7.80
CA ASN A 587 16.85 -20.13 -7.11
C ASN A 587 16.83 -18.87 -6.23
N SER A 588 17.62 -17.87 -6.59
CA SER A 588 17.59 -16.57 -5.90
C SER A 588 16.39 -15.72 -6.36
N VAL A 589 15.97 -14.80 -5.50
CA VAL A 589 14.87 -13.87 -5.76
C VAL A 589 15.37 -12.43 -5.64
N VAL A 590 15.20 -11.63 -6.70
CA VAL A 590 15.59 -10.22 -6.76
C VAL A 590 14.31 -9.39 -6.93
N VAL A 591 13.87 -8.69 -5.88
CA VAL A 591 12.55 -8.08 -5.87
C VAL A 591 12.52 -6.67 -5.29
N GLY A 592 11.84 -5.75 -5.97
CA GLY A 592 11.58 -4.40 -5.47
C GLY A 592 12.83 -3.53 -5.30
N ASN A 593 13.96 -3.88 -5.90
CA ASN A 593 15.18 -3.10 -5.79
C ASN A 593 15.17 -1.92 -6.76
N THR A 594 15.84 -0.85 -6.38
CA THR A 594 16.07 0.32 -7.24
C THR A 594 17.56 0.46 -7.52
N VAL A 595 17.94 0.37 -8.80
CA VAL A 595 19.32 0.55 -9.25
C VAL A 595 19.38 1.77 -10.17
N ILE A 596 20.21 2.75 -9.80
CA ILE A 596 20.37 3.99 -10.53
C ILE A 596 21.85 4.22 -10.87
N ALA A 597 22.14 4.51 -12.12
CA ALA A 597 23.46 4.90 -12.60
C ALA A 597 24.59 3.90 -12.33
N ALA A 598 24.35 2.62 -12.52
CA ALA A 598 25.40 1.60 -12.59
C ALA A 598 26.26 1.80 -13.85
N ARG A 599 27.57 1.59 -13.77
CA ARG A 599 28.48 1.73 -14.94
C ARG A 599 28.52 0.52 -15.85
N ARG A 600 27.96 -0.61 -15.43
CA ARG A 600 27.72 -1.82 -16.23
C ARG A 600 26.25 -2.19 -16.13
N ALA A 601 25.89 -3.46 -16.13
CA ALA A 601 24.49 -3.84 -15.97
C ALA A 601 23.90 -3.36 -14.64
N GLY A 602 22.64 -2.96 -14.68
CA GLY A 602 21.92 -2.66 -13.45
C GLY A 602 21.74 -3.91 -12.60
N ILE A 603 21.22 -5.00 -13.23
CA ILE A 603 21.14 -6.34 -12.63
C ILE A 603 21.82 -7.32 -13.59
N TYR A 604 22.84 -8.01 -13.15
CA TYR A 604 23.57 -9.02 -13.89
C TYR A 604 23.42 -10.40 -13.25
N VAL A 605 23.12 -11.39 -14.07
CA VAL A 605 22.92 -12.78 -13.66
C VAL A 605 23.82 -13.68 -14.50
N GLU A 606 24.66 -14.49 -13.85
CA GLU A 606 25.60 -15.36 -14.52
C GLU A 606 25.50 -16.80 -14.03
N GLN A 607 25.50 -17.76 -15.00
CA GLN A 607 25.75 -19.19 -14.83
C GLN A 607 24.97 -19.87 -13.68
N LEU A 608 23.66 -19.65 -13.60
CA LEU A 608 22.83 -20.27 -12.56
C LEU A 608 21.62 -21.01 -13.13
N ASN A 609 20.97 -21.81 -12.29
CA ASN A 609 19.75 -22.53 -12.60
C ASN A 609 18.57 -21.99 -11.80
N GLY A 610 17.63 -21.32 -12.49
CA GLY A 610 16.43 -20.73 -11.90
C GLY A 610 16.65 -19.42 -11.16
N ILE A 611 15.90 -18.39 -11.55
CA ILE A 611 15.88 -17.07 -10.89
C ILE A 611 14.53 -16.37 -11.07
N GLU A 612 14.14 -15.61 -10.07
CA GLU A 612 13.00 -14.70 -10.13
C GLU A 612 13.47 -13.25 -9.96
N ILE A 613 13.19 -12.38 -10.95
CA ILE A 613 13.52 -10.95 -10.93
C ILE A 613 12.20 -10.19 -11.14
N ARG A 614 11.70 -9.52 -10.10
CA ARG A 614 10.40 -8.85 -10.20
C ARG A 614 10.33 -7.51 -9.51
N ASP A 615 9.50 -6.64 -10.06
CA ASP A 615 9.18 -5.33 -9.49
C ASP A 615 10.41 -4.44 -9.23
N ASN A 616 11.53 -4.66 -9.95
CA ASN A 616 12.73 -3.86 -9.82
C ASN A 616 12.68 -2.64 -10.75
N THR A 617 13.32 -1.56 -10.31
CA THR A 617 13.52 -0.35 -11.10
C THR A 617 15.00 -0.20 -11.43
N VAL A 618 15.34 -0.20 -12.71
CA VAL A 618 16.71 -0.01 -13.22
C VAL A 618 16.73 1.24 -14.10
N GLN A 619 17.54 2.20 -13.74
CA GLN A 619 17.56 3.49 -14.43
C GLN A 619 18.98 4.01 -14.69
N GLN A 620 19.16 4.68 -15.83
CA GLN A 620 20.40 5.42 -16.18
C GLN A 620 21.68 4.58 -16.04
N THR A 621 21.60 3.30 -16.36
CA THR A 621 22.80 2.44 -16.38
C THR A 621 23.65 2.76 -17.59
N THR A 622 24.98 2.69 -17.44
CA THR A 622 25.92 2.87 -18.55
C THR A 622 26.57 1.54 -18.85
N THR A 623 26.17 0.87 -19.93
CA THR A 623 26.76 -0.42 -20.31
C THR A 623 28.15 -0.22 -20.93
N ALA A 624 29.17 -0.14 -20.10
CA ALA A 624 30.56 0.01 -20.55
C ALA A 624 31.16 -1.37 -20.91
N GLY A 625 31.41 -1.57 -22.22
CA GLY A 625 32.01 -2.78 -22.76
C GLY A 625 31.01 -3.87 -23.19
N ILE A 626 31.43 -4.77 -24.04
CA ILE A 626 30.60 -5.76 -24.74
C ILE A 626 30.06 -6.85 -23.80
N ALA A 627 30.71 -7.07 -22.67
CA ALA A 627 30.45 -8.24 -21.83
C ALA A 627 29.10 -8.18 -21.11
N ARG A 628 28.56 -6.96 -20.85
CA ARG A 628 27.33 -6.74 -20.04
C ARG A 628 26.46 -5.65 -20.65
N PRO A 629 25.76 -5.96 -21.74
CA PRO A 629 25.20 -4.96 -22.64
C PRO A 629 23.83 -4.38 -22.21
N ALA A 630 23.22 -4.80 -21.12
CA ALA A 630 21.83 -4.47 -20.82
C ALA A 630 21.60 -3.89 -19.41
N GLY A 631 20.48 -3.22 -19.23
CA GLY A 631 20.02 -2.81 -17.91
C GLY A 631 19.77 -4.01 -16.98
N ILE A 632 19.09 -5.07 -17.48
CA ILE A 632 19.02 -6.39 -16.85
C ILE A 632 19.63 -7.40 -17.83
N TYR A 633 20.70 -8.06 -17.45
CA TYR A 633 21.43 -9.00 -18.31
C TYR A 633 21.58 -10.37 -17.66
N LEU A 634 21.16 -11.42 -18.38
CA LEU A 634 21.30 -12.82 -17.98
C LEU A 634 22.23 -13.53 -18.96
N ASP A 635 23.27 -14.17 -18.45
CA ASP A 635 24.27 -14.91 -19.24
C ASP A 635 24.39 -16.36 -18.76
N GLY A 636 24.20 -17.31 -19.64
CA GLY A 636 24.31 -18.74 -19.32
C GLY A 636 23.30 -19.23 -18.26
N THR A 637 22.16 -18.57 -18.12
CA THR A 637 21.14 -18.89 -17.11
C THR A 637 20.20 -19.98 -17.65
N THR A 638 19.98 -21.04 -16.87
CA THR A 638 19.17 -22.21 -17.24
C THR A 638 17.97 -22.39 -16.28
N GLY A 639 17.16 -23.44 -16.52
CA GLY A 639 15.99 -23.73 -15.67
C GLY A 639 14.85 -22.71 -15.83
N THR A 640 14.10 -22.47 -14.77
CA THR A 640 12.97 -21.53 -14.78
C THR A 640 13.43 -20.12 -14.49
N ILE A 641 13.19 -19.20 -15.42
CA ILE A 641 13.61 -17.80 -15.37
C ILE A 641 12.37 -16.93 -15.48
N THR A 642 12.10 -16.11 -14.47
CA THR A 642 10.93 -15.22 -14.46
C THR A 642 11.37 -13.78 -14.26
N LEU A 643 11.01 -12.91 -15.22
CA LEU A 643 11.15 -11.45 -15.10
C LEU A 643 9.76 -10.82 -15.19
N SER A 644 9.28 -10.20 -14.11
CA SER A 644 7.93 -9.64 -14.09
C SER A 644 7.84 -8.27 -13.42
N GLY A 645 7.06 -7.38 -13.99
CA GLY A 645 6.80 -6.06 -13.38
C GLY A 645 8.03 -5.14 -13.28
N ASN A 646 9.16 -5.46 -13.93
CA ASN A 646 10.35 -4.63 -13.85
C ASN A 646 10.24 -3.39 -14.72
N SER A 647 10.85 -2.29 -14.31
CA SER A 647 10.98 -1.05 -15.07
C SER A 647 12.46 -0.82 -15.42
N VAL A 648 12.79 -0.84 -16.71
CA VAL A 648 14.17 -0.66 -17.21
C VAL A 648 14.20 0.51 -18.19
N THR A 649 14.81 1.61 -17.79
CA THR A 649 14.77 2.88 -18.53
C THR A 649 16.13 3.58 -18.59
N GLY A 650 16.43 4.21 -19.71
CA GLY A 650 17.61 5.08 -19.84
C GLY A 650 18.93 4.33 -19.75
N THR A 651 19.01 3.09 -20.20
CA THR A 651 20.28 2.37 -20.37
C THR A 651 21.06 3.00 -21.51
N VAL A 652 22.29 3.42 -21.29
CA VAL A 652 23.11 4.18 -22.23
C VAL A 652 24.31 3.32 -22.66
N ALA A 653 24.66 3.38 -23.95
CA ALA A 653 25.88 2.74 -24.45
C ALA A 653 27.14 3.39 -23.88
N GLY A 654 28.11 2.59 -23.46
CA GLY A 654 29.35 3.06 -22.80
C GLY A 654 30.42 3.68 -23.72
N GLY A 655 30.08 3.97 -24.99
CA GLY A 655 30.99 4.63 -25.95
C GLY A 655 31.75 3.67 -26.88
N GLY A 656 31.40 2.39 -26.90
CA GLY A 656 31.86 1.43 -27.90
C GLY A 656 31.05 1.54 -29.21
N ASN A 657 31.66 1.29 -30.35
CA ASN A 657 31.00 1.32 -31.66
C ASN A 657 30.15 0.06 -31.97
N LEU A 658 29.56 -0.59 -30.96
CA LEU A 658 28.95 -1.91 -31.16
C LEU A 658 27.44 -1.84 -30.87
N ARG A 659 26.65 -2.40 -31.78
CA ARG A 659 25.20 -2.54 -31.77
C ARG A 659 24.62 -3.28 -30.54
N VAL A 660 25.47 -3.82 -29.68
CA VAL A 660 25.10 -4.69 -28.55
C VAL A 660 25.13 -3.99 -27.21
N GLU A 661 25.36 -2.70 -27.17
CA GLU A 661 25.35 -1.92 -25.91
C GLU A 661 24.05 -1.13 -25.74
N GLY A 662 23.67 -0.89 -24.49
CA GLY A 662 22.53 -0.05 -24.18
C GLY A 662 21.16 -0.73 -24.26
N GLN A 663 21.11 -2.06 -24.23
CA GLN A 663 19.86 -2.82 -24.25
C GLN A 663 19.07 -2.66 -22.95
N GLY A 664 17.75 -2.83 -23.02
CA GLY A 664 16.93 -2.84 -21.81
C GLY A 664 17.07 -4.14 -21.02
N ILE A 665 16.52 -5.24 -21.52
CA ILE A 665 16.59 -6.59 -20.93
C ILE A 665 17.22 -7.54 -21.96
N ALA A 666 18.22 -8.31 -21.56
CA ALA A 666 18.85 -9.27 -22.44
C ALA A 666 19.10 -10.63 -21.77
N LEU A 667 18.84 -11.71 -22.51
CA LEU A 667 19.24 -13.08 -22.19
C LEU A 667 20.19 -13.58 -23.28
N ARG A 668 21.33 -14.17 -22.89
CA ARG A 668 22.23 -14.91 -23.76
C ARG A 668 22.49 -16.32 -23.22
N ASN A 669 22.14 -17.33 -24.01
CA ASN A 669 22.40 -18.73 -23.68
C ASN A 669 23.01 -19.48 -24.87
N ASN A 670 24.06 -20.22 -24.61
CA ASN A 670 24.71 -21.08 -25.59
C ASN A 670 24.60 -22.57 -25.28
N THR A 671 24.11 -22.91 -24.08
CA THR A 671 23.99 -24.31 -23.61
C THR A 671 22.85 -24.45 -22.64
N GLY A 672 22.35 -25.68 -22.49
CA GLY A 672 21.38 -26.05 -21.48
C GLY A 672 19.92 -25.73 -21.81
N ASP A 673 19.05 -26.24 -20.95
CA ASP A 673 17.59 -26.09 -21.09
C ASP A 673 17.08 -24.94 -20.21
N PHE A 674 16.18 -24.13 -20.74
CA PHE A 674 15.59 -23.02 -19.98
C PHE A 674 14.13 -22.78 -20.33
N ASN A 675 13.40 -22.16 -19.39
CA ASN A 675 12.05 -21.67 -19.59
C ASN A 675 11.98 -20.21 -19.12
N LEU A 676 11.96 -19.26 -20.06
CA LEU A 676 11.95 -17.82 -19.78
C LEU A 676 10.55 -17.25 -19.90
N THR A 677 10.12 -16.52 -18.86
CA THR A 677 8.92 -15.71 -18.88
C THR A 677 9.25 -14.25 -18.59
N LEU A 678 8.89 -13.35 -19.52
CA LEU A 678 8.95 -11.89 -19.36
C LEU A 678 7.52 -11.35 -19.36
N SER A 679 7.02 -10.84 -18.25
CA SER A 679 5.62 -10.42 -18.17
C SER A 679 5.41 -9.09 -17.44
N GLY A 680 4.60 -8.22 -18.03
CA GLY A 680 4.23 -6.95 -17.39
C GLY A 680 5.39 -5.98 -17.16
N ASN A 681 6.53 -6.14 -17.84
CA ASN A 681 7.67 -5.26 -17.71
C ASN A 681 7.47 -3.97 -18.52
N ILE A 682 8.07 -2.89 -18.05
CA ILE A 682 8.19 -1.60 -18.76
C ILE A 682 9.64 -1.45 -19.19
N VAL A 683 9.90 -1.44 -20.51
CA VAL A 683 11.25 -1.37 -21.08
C VAL A 683 11.35 -0.16 -22.01
N GLY A 684 12.16 0.81 -21.62
CA GLY A 684 12.27 2.08 -22.29
C GLY A 684 11.23 3.09 -21.77
N GLY A 685 10.93 4.15 -22.55
CA GLY A 685 9.99 5.18 -22.13
C GLY A 685 9.59 6.14 -23.22
N ALA A 686 8.39 6.72 -23.09
CA ALA A 686 7.79 7.63 -24.07
C ALA A 686 8.46 9.01 -24.17
N ASN A 687 9.21 9.42 -23.16
CA ASN A 687 9.86 10.74 -23.12
C ASN A 687 11.23 10.70 -23.82
N ALA A 688 11.60 11.78 -24.47
CA ALA A 688 12.93 11.89 -25.07
C ALA A 688 14.04 11.64 -24.04
N GLY A 689 14.94 10.68 -24.32
CA GLY A 689 16.03 10.27 -23.43
C GLY A 689 15.65 9.32 -22.30
N SER A 690 14.40 8.86 -22.22
CA SER A 690 13.99 7.83 -21.25
C SER A 690 14.05 6.40 -21.81
N GLY A 691 14.18 6.23 -23.12
CA GLY A 691 14.40 4.95 -23.75
C GLY A 691 15.81 4.39 -23.51
N ASN A 692 15.99 3.10 -23.77
CA ASN A 692 17.29 2.47 -23.77
C ASN A 692 18.01 2.76 -25.11
N ALA A 693 19.34 2.85 -25.11
CA ALA A 693 20.08 3.26 -26.31
C ALA A 693 20.11 2.16 -27.41
N GLY A 694 20.03 0.89 -27.02
CA GLY A 694 19.91 -0.27 -27.89
C GLY A 694 18.49 -0.85 -27.92
N ASP A 695 18.40 -2.17 -28.13
CA ASP A 695 17.14 -2.88 -28.20
C ASP A 695 16.41 -2.89 -26.86
N GLY A 696 15.06 -2.97 -26.90
CA GLY A 696 14.26 -3.09 -25.69
C GLY A 696 14.49 -4.44 -24.98
N ILE A 697 14.11 -5.53 -25.64
CA ILE A 697 14.29 -6.91 -25.15
C ILE A 697 15.10 -7.73 -26.16
N VAL A 698 16.14 -8.40 -25.68
CA VAL A 698 16.98 -9.29 -26.50
C VAL A 698 16.99 -10.70 -25.95
N VAL A 699 16.74 -11.67 -26.80
CA VAL A 699 16.95 -13.11 -26.54
C VAL A 699 17.90 -13.66 -27.58
N SER A 700 19.12 -14.04 -27.18
CA SER A 700 20.16 -14.54 -28.08
C SER A 700 20.53 -15.97 -27.68
N LEU A 701 20.29 -16.94 -28.59
CA LEU A 701 20.52 -18.33 -28.34
C LEU A 701 21.53 -18.89 -29.37
N GLY A 702 22.45 -19.70 -28.89
CA GLY A 702 23.46 -20.38 -29.73
C GLY A 702 23.79 -21.76 -29.20
N GLY A 703 24.72 -22.45 -29.88
CA GLY A 703 25.26 -23.76 -29.46
C GLY A 703 24.16 -24.82 -29.29
N ASN A 704 24.09 -25.40 -28.09
CA ASN A 704 23.12 -26.44 -27.76
C ASN A 704 22.00 -25.92 -26.85
N ALA A 705 21.75 -24.63 -26.82
CA ALA A 705 20.68 -24.08 -26.01
C ALA A 705 19.29 -24.53 -26.49
N THR A 706 18.48 -25.05 -25.57
CA THR A 706 17.11 -25.48 -25.86
C THR A 706 16.17 -24.82 -24.88
N GLY A 707 14.96 -24.43 -25.33
CA GLY A 707 14.08 -23.80 -24.37
C GLY A 707 12.75 -23.32 -24.92
N THR A 708 12.07 -22.62 -24.02
CA THR A 708 10.82 -21.89 -24.29
C THR A 708 10.93 -20.44 -23.82
N VAL A 709 10.30 -19.53 -24.54
CA VAL A 709 10.27 -18.10 -24.22
C VAL A 709 8.86 -17.59 -24.32
N SER A 710 8.41 -16.89 -23.26
CA SER A 710 7.12 -16.21 -23.22
C SER A 710 7.33 -14.73 -22.92
N ILE A 711 6.94 -13.84 -23.84
CA ILE A 711 7.01 -12.37 -23.69
C ILE A 711 5.58 -11.85 -23.72
N LEU A 712 5.03 -11.53 -22.54
CA LEU A 712 3.60 -11.36 -22.35
C LEU A 712 3.27 -10.03 -21.66
N ASN A 713 2.32 -9.27 -22.21
CA ASN A 713 1.76 -8.06 -21.57
C ASN A 713 2.82 -7.00 -21.20
N ASN A 714 3.95 -6.92 -21.90
CA ASN A 714 5.00 -5.92 -21.65
C ASN A 714 4.69 -4.62 -22.43
N ARG A 715 5.19 -3.49 -21.90
CA ARG A 715 5.28 -2.22 -22.61
C ARG A 715 6.73 -1.96 -22.99
N ILE A 716 7.01 -1.87 -24.27
CA ILE A 716 8.36 -1.72 -24.83
C ILE A 716 8.33 -0.50 -25.74
N GLU A 717 8.96 0.60 -25.31
CA GLU A 717 8.72 1.89 -25.97
C GLU A 717 9.96 2.77 -26.04
N GLY A 718 10.15 3.40 -27.20
CA GLY A 718 11.17 4.44 -27.40
C GLY A 718 12.59 3.96 -27.22
N ASN A 719 12.88 2.69 -27.48
CA ASN A 719 14.23 2.12 -27.45
C ASN A 719 14.95 2.38 -28.78
N GLY A 720 16.29 2.43 -28.73
CA GLY A 720 17.15 2.75 -29.85
C GLY A 720 17.38 4.25 -30.00
N THR A 721 18.52 4.59 -30.60
CA THR A 721 18.91 5.93 -31.03
C THR A 721 19.31 5.89 -32.50
N ALA A 722 19.75 7.02 -33.09
CA ALA A 722 20.27 7.05 -34.45
C ALA A 722 21.44 6.06 -34.65
N ALA A 723 21.60 5.52 -35.86
CA ALA A 723 22.68 4.61 -36.20
C ALA A 723 24.05 5.04 -35.62
N PRO A 724 24.91 4.12 -35.11
CA PRO A 724 24.84 2.68 -35.32
C PRO A 724 24.04 1.88 -34.29
N LEU A 725 23.41 2.52 -33.31
CA LEU A 725 22.66 1.91 -32.21
C LEU A 725 21.15 1.84 -32.50
N ALA A 726 20.79 1.55 -33.76
CA ALA A 726 19.40 1.31 -34.16
C ALA A 726 18.84 0.16 -33.32
N GLY A 727 17.84 0.46 -32.44
CA GLY A 727 17.29 -0.51 -31.48
C GLY A 727 15.91 -0.99 -31.85
N ASP A 728 15.75 -2.33 -31.81
CA ASP A 728 14.47 -2.99 -31.99
C ASP A 728 13.65 -2.94 -30.69
N GLY A 729 12.33 -3.13 -30.80
CA GLY A 729 11.51 -3.34 -29.62
C GLY A 729 11.85 -4.69 -28.96
N ILE A 730 11.74 -5.78 -29.75
CA ILE A 730 12.10 -7.14 -29.32
C ILE A 730 12.98 -7.75 -30.41
N GLN A 731 14.18 -8.20 -30.03
CA GLN A 731 15.06 -8.98 -30.91
C GLN A 731 15.21 -10.42 -30.39
N VAL A 732 14.98 -11.43 -31.25
CA VAL A 732 15.22 -12.83 -30.93
C VAL A 732 16.13 -13.42 -31.97
N THR A 733 17.30 -13.92 -31.55
CA THR A 733 18.26 -14.56 -32.40
C THR A 733 18.47 -16.03 -31.99
N VAL A 734 18.34 -16.95 -32.92
CA VAL A 734 18.52 -18.40 -32.71
C VAL A 734 19.56 -18.92 -33.71
N ASP A 735 20.76 -19.27 -33.20
CA ASP A 735 21.91 -19.60 -34.02
C ASP A 735 22.57 -20.92 -33.63
N ASN A 736 23.51 -21.40 -34.44
CA ASN A 736 24.46 -22.50 -34.15
C ASN A 736 23.81 -23.80 -33.62
N GLY A 737 22.65 -24.18 -34.11
CA GLY A 737 21.97 -25.43 -33.73
C GLY A 737 21.08 -25.29 -32.50
N ALA A 738 20.94 -24.09 -31.93
CA ALA A 738 19.99 -23.83 -30.84
C ALA A 738 18.55 -24.14 -31.27
N ASN A 739 17.73 -24.59 -30.32
CA ASN A 739 16.33 -24.94 -30.54
C ASN A 739 15.40 -24.18 -29.61
N LEU A 740 14.74 -23.17 -30.15
CA LEU A 740 13.66 -22.47 -29.45
C LEU A 740 12.31 -23.11 -29.82
N SER A 741 11.97 -24.15 -29.07
CA SER A 741 10.84 -25.03 -29.35
C SER A 741 9.46 -24.34 -29.19
N ASN A 742 9.39 -23.27 -28.43
CA ASN A 742 8.19 -22.44 -28.31
C ASN A 742 8.55 -20.99 -27.90
N LEU A 743 8.33 -20.06 -28.81
CA LEU A 743 8.37 -18.62 -28.56
C LEU A 743 6.94 -18.08 -28.59
N THR A 744 6.49 -17.48 -27.53
CA THR A 744 5.20 -16.78 -27.49
C THR A 744 5.43 -15.30 -27.21
N ILE A 745 5.05 -14.43 -28.15
CA ILE A 745 5.07 -12.97 -27.99
C ILE A 745 3.61 -12.49 -28.08
N SER A 746 3.00 -12.21 -26.91
CA SER A 746 1.54 -11.95 -26.91
C SER A 746 1.13 -10.76 -26.04
N ASN A 747 0.16 -10.01 -26.55
CA ASN A 747 -0.47 -8.89 -25.83
C ASN A 747 0.50 -7.80 -25.38
N ASN A 748 1.63 -7.60 -26.07
CA ASN A 748 2.59 -6.56 -25.77
C ASN A 748 2.21 -5.25 -26.47
N GLN A 749 2.58 -4.13 -25.86
CA GLN A 749 2.60 -2.81 -26.48
C GLN A 749 4.03 -2.48 -26.90
N ILE A 750 4.31 -2.48 -28.18
CA ILE A 750 5.64 -2.26 -28.77
C ILE A 750 5.55 -0.97 -29.59
N LEU A 751 6.09 0.13 -29.03
CA LEU A 751 5.76 1.46 -29.48
C LEU A 751 7.00 2.30 -29.78
N ASN A 752 7.06 2.96 -30.95
CA ASN A 752 8.02 4.01 -31.25
C ASN A 752 9.51 3.62 -30.99
N ASN A 753 9.87 2.34 -31.14
CA ASN A 753 11.28 1.93 -31.13
C ASN A 753 11.94 2.35 -32.46
N PHE A 754 13.26 2.54 -32.46
CA PHE A 754 13.94 3.21 -33.58
C PHE A 754 13.97 2.39 -34.86
N ASP A 755 14.21 1.06 -34.77
CA ASP A 755 14.26 0.14 -35.92
C ASP A 755 13.01 -0.75 -35.93
N ASP A 756 13.14 -2.08 -35.88
CA ASP A 756 12.02 -2.99 -35.97
C ASP A 756 11.19 -3.08 -34.66
N GLY A 757 9.88 -3.33 -34.78
CA GLY A 757 9.07 -3.64 -33.61
C GLY A 757 9.45 -5.00 -33.01
N ILE A 758 9.42 -6.04 -33.83
CA ILE A 758 9.87 -7.40 -33.51
C ILE A 758 10.80 -7.89 -34.62
N ASP A 759 12.03 -8.25 -34.25
CA ASP A 759 13.03 -8.80 -35.17
C ASP A 759 13.41 -10.26 -34.79
N LEU A 760 13.08 -11.19 -35.63
CA LEU A 760 13.37 -12.62 -35.47
C LEU A 760 14.43 -13.06 -36.49
N ARG A 761 15.59 -13.50 -36.01
CA ARG A 761 16.71 -13.96 -36.83
C ARG A 761 17.05 -15.40 -36.50
N VAL A 762 17.05 -16.28 -37.51
CA VAL A 762 17.31 -17.71 -37.37
C VAL A 762 18.41 -18.13 -38.32
N GLY A 763 19.48 -18.70 -37.77
CA GLY A 763 20.63 -19.21 -38.58
C GLY A 763 21.52 -18.07 -39.09
N SER A 764 21.81 -17.05 -38.30
CA SER A 764 22.65 -15.90 -38.71
C SER A 764 24.16 -16.21 -38.73
N VAL A 765 24.58 -17.26 -38.04
CA VAL A 765 25.97 -17.71 -37.96
C VAL A 765 26.11 -19.17 -38.40
N ALA A 766 27.13 -19.43 -39.16
CA ALA A 766 27.29 -20.68 -39.91
C ALA A 766 27.89 -21.83 -39.12
N ALA A 767 27.13 -22.79 -38.64
CA ALA A 767 27.68 -24.12 -38.30
C ALA A 767 26.62 -25.24 -38.18
N ALA A 768 25.43 -25.01 -37.67
CA ALA A 768 24.39 -26.03 -37.53
C ALA A 768 23.00 -25.41 -37.70
N GLY A 769 22.04 -26.19 -38.20
CA GLY A 769 20.67 -25.73 -38.38
C GLY A 769 20.00 -25.32 -37.09
N ALA A 770 19.60 -24.05 -36.96
CA ALA A 770 18.82 -23.54 -35.83
C ALA A 770 17.32 -23.80 -36.04
N GLN A 771 16.58 -23.94 -34.97
CA GLN A 771 15.14 -24.18 -34.98
C GLN A 771 14.37 -23.15 -34.16
N LEU A 772 13.33 -22.61 -34.79
CA LEU A 772 12.39 -21.68 -34.11
C LEU A 772 10.97 -22.08 -34.43
N ARG A 773 10.15 -22.18 -33.35
CA ARG A 773 8.70 -22.26 -33.45
C ARG A 773 8.07 -21.11 -32.66
N ALA A 774 7.28 -20.25 -33.33
CA ALA A 774 6.83 -18.99 -32.71
C ALA A 774 5.35 -18.68 -32.95
N LEU A 775 4.73 -18.10 -31.92
CA LEU A 775 3.41 -17.48 -31.94
C LEU A 775 3.53 -16.00 -31.57
N LEU A 776 3.16 -15.12 -32.47
CA LEU A 776 3.06 -13.67 -32.28
C LEU A 776 1.58 -13.29 -32.36
N SER A 777 0.96 -12.94 -31.21
CA SER A 777 -0.50 -12.75 -31.19
C SER A 777 -0.95 -11.62 -30.27
N GLY A 778 -1.93 -10.84 -30.73
CA GLY A 778 -2.57 -9.82 -29.93
C GLY A 778 -1.68 -8.62 -29.59
N ASN A 779 -0.51 -8.44 -30.23
CA ASN A 779 0.37 -7.33 -29.95
C ASN A 779 -0.08 -6.04 -30.65
N THR A 780 0.17 -4.90 -30.02
CA THR A 780 0.05 -3.58 -30.64
C THR A 780 1.46 -3.10 -30.99
N ILE A 781 1.76 -2.97 -32.29
CA ILE A 781 3.10 -2.66 -32.82
C ILE A 781 2.99 -1.42 -33.67
N THR A 782 3.48 -0.28 -33.18
CA THR A 782 3.19 1.03 -33.79
C THR A 782 4.38 1.98 -33.74
N GLY A 783 4.58 2.70 -34.85
CA GLY A 783 5.49 3.85 -34.87
C GLY A 783 6.95 3.52 -35.16
N HIS A 784 7.26 2.40 -35.79
CA HIS A 784 8.61 1.97 -36.18
C HIS A 784 8.94 2.56 -37.56
N ALA A 785 9.14 3.88 -37.61
CA ALA A 785 9.27 4.63 -38.86
C ALA A 785 10.53 4.31 -39.68
N ASN A 786 11.57 3.80 -39.04
CA ASN A 786 12.82 3.41 -39.72
C ASN A 786 12.93 1.90 -39.99
N GLY A 787 12.07 1.08 -39.35
CA GLY A 787 12.07 -0.37 -39.44
C GLY A 787 10.69 -0.97 -39.70
N GLN A 788 10.64 -2.29 -39.64
CA GLN A 788 9.44 -3.07 -39.82
C GLN A 788 8.64 -3.22 -38.52
N GLY A 789 7.32 -3.39 -38.64
CA GLY A 789 6.52 -3.82 -37.48
C GLY A 789 6.98 -5.21 -37.00
N ILE A 790 7.03 -6.17 -37.91
CA ILE A 790 7.57 -7.51 -37.66
C ILE A 790 8.54 -7.86 -38.78
N ASN A 791 9.78 -8.22 -38.44
CA ASN A 791 10.82 -8.66 -39.35
C ASN A 791 11.21 -10.10 -39.03
N VAL A 792 11.24 -10.96 -40.03
CA VAL A 792 11.63 -12.38 -39.90
C VAL A 792 12.66 -12.72 -40.92
N ILE A 793 13.83 -13.16 -40.52
CA ILE A 793 14.91 -13.55 -41.39
C ILE A 793 15.39 -14.97 -41.01
N THR A 794 15.20 -15.93 -41.93
CA THR A 794 15.78 -17.25 -41.78
C THR A 794 16.87 -17.38 -42.83
N GLN A 795 18.14 -17.45 -42.41
CA GLN A 795 19.27 -17.58 -43.28
C GLN A 795 20.44 -18.31 -42.61
N ASP A 796 21.09 -19.20 -43.35
CA ASP A 796 22.42 -19.65 -42.99
C ASP A 796 23.42 -18.68 -43.65
N SER A 797 24.32 -18.07 -42.90
CA SER A 797 25.24 -17.07 -43.43
C SER A 797 26.10 -17.65 -44.53
N ALA A 798 26.21 -16.89 -45.62
CA ALA A 798 27.16 -17.21 -46.68
C ALA A 798 28.58 -17.12 -46.13
N ILE A 799 29.22 -18.23 -45.90
CA ILE A 799 30.62 -18.27 -45.60
C ILE A 799 31.40 -18.46 -46.88
N THR A 800 32.62 -17.99 -46.83
CA THR A 800 33.68 -18.08 -47.86
C THR A 800 33.49 -19.27 -48.77
N PRO A 801 33.51 -19.11 -50.10
CA PRO A 801 33.33 -20.19 -51.03
C PRO A 801 34.32 -21.36 -50.74
N GLY A 802 33.79 -22.52 -50.43
CA GLY A 802 34.56 -23.74 -50.21
C GLY A 802 34.35 -24.50 -48.91
N THR A 803 33.57 -23.96 -47.90
CA THR A 803 33.25 -24.68 -46.69
C THR A 803 31.86 -25.29 -46.80
N ALA A 804 31.73 -26.60 -46.77
CA ALA A 804 30.44 -27.28 -46.70
C ALA A 804 29.85 -27.11 -45.34
N ILE A 805 28.65 -26.50 -45.25
CA ILE A 805 27.89 -26.35 -44.03
C ILE A 805 26.82 -27.45 -44.00
N ASN A 806 26.88 -28.30 -42.99
CA ASN A 806 25.88 -29.33 -42.76
C ASN A 806 24.80 -28.84 -41.84
N GLY A 807 23.74 -28.27 -42.36
CA GLY A 807 22.56 -27.92 -41.57
C GLY A 807 21.72 -26.80 -42.18
N SER A 808 20.41 -26.98 -42.25
CA SER A 808 19.44 -25.98 -42.67
C SER A 808 18.63 -25.54 -41.47
N SER A 809 18.41 -24.22 -41.29
CA SER A 809 17.55 -23.70 -40.25
C SER A 809 16.08 -23.92 -40.58
N GLN A 810 15.28 -24.26 -39.57
CA GLN A 810 13.85 -24.43 -39.71
C GLN A 810 13.10 -23.43 -38.83
N THR A 811 12.15 -22.72 -39.40
CA THR A 811 11.41 -21.65 -38.74
C THR A 811 9.93 -21.77 -39.03
N ASP A 812 9.12 -22.02 -38.02
CA ASP A 812 7.65 -22.11 -38.11
C ASP A 812 7.03 -20.99 -37.30
N ILE A 813 6.33 -20.05 -37.96
CA ILE A 813 5.80 -18.84 -37.27
C ILE A 813 4.32 -18.62 -37.61
N ALA A 814 3.54 -18.43 -36.57
CA ALA A 814 2.19 -17.89 -36.66
C ALA A 814 2.15 -16.39 -36.22
N ILE A 815 1.69 -15.51 -37.09
CA ILE A 815 1.48 -14.07 -36.83
C ILE A 815 -0.01 -13.81 -36.95
N GLN A 816 -0.68 -13.57 -35.83
CA GLN A 816 -2.14 -13.47 -35.83
C GLN A 816 -2.69 -12.47 -34.82
N GLN A 817 -3.80 -11.82 -35.21
CA GLN A 817 -4.51 -10.89 -34.31
C GLN A 817 -3.66 -9.72 -33.80
N ASN A 818 -2.58 -9.34 -34.47
CA ASN A 818 -1.77 -8.18 -34.12
C ASN A 818 -2.35 -6.92 -34.76
N THR A 819 -2.12 -5.78 -34.10
CA THR A 819 -2.41 -4.45 -34.64
C THR A 819 -1.09 -3.79 -35.03
N LEU A 820 -0.89 -3.56 -36.33
CA LEU A 820 0.33 -2.94 -36.87
C LEU A 820 -0.03 -1.59 -37.51
N ASN A 821 0.70 -0.53 -37.18
CA ASN A 821 0.36 0.81 -37.64
C ASN A 821 1.58 1.75 -37.67
N ASN A 822 1.69 2.60 -38.69
CA ASN A 822 2.78 3.59 -38.81
C ASN A 822 4.19 2.99 -38.73
N ASN A 823 4.40 1.80 -39.33
CA ASN A 823 5.71 1.17 -39.46
C ASN A 823 6.22 1.42 -40.89
N ALA A 824 7.54 1.34 -41.15
CA ALA A 824 8.03 1.47 -42.52
C ALA A 824 7.52 0.34 -43.47
N THR A 825 7.36 -0.86 -42.91
CA THR A 825 6.67 -2.02 -43.48
C THR A 825 6.04 -2.80 -42.34
N ASP A 826 4.79 -3.24 -42.43
CA ASP A 826 4.16 -3.92 -41.30
C ASP A 826 4.73 -5.32 -41.05
N ILE A 827 4.87 -6.14 -42.07
CA ILE A 827 5.45 -7.48 -41.96
C ILE A 827 6.44 -7.70 -43.11
N ARG A 828 7.67 -8.02 -42.77
CA ARG A 828 8.69 -8.47 -43.69
C ARG A 828 9.18 -9.87 -43.32
N ALA A 829 9.27 -10.77 -44.27
CA ALA A 829 9.83 -12.08 -44.01
C ALA A 829 10.71 -12.55 -45.18
N ILE A 830 11.90 -13.07 -44.88
CA ILE A 830 12.88 -13.56 -45.85
C ILE A 830 13.29 -14.98 -45.49
N ALA A 831 13.00 -15.92 -46.39
CA ALA A 831 13.63 -17.23 -46.35
C ALA A 831 14.94 -17.19 -47.15
N GLY A 832 16.10 -17.26 -46.51
CA GLY A 832 17.44 -17.25 -47.10
C GLY A 832 18.20 -18.52 -46.83
N GLY A 833 19.42 -18.61 -47.27
CA GLY A 833 20.36 -19.68 -47.01
C GLY A 833 21.28 -20.04 -48.18
N ALA A 834 22.49 -20.55 -47.86
CA ALA A 834 23.38 -21.21 -48.79
C ALA A 834 23.02 -22.70 -48.83
N ALA A 835 23.16 -23.45 -49.90
CA ALA A 835 22.63 -24.81 -50.07
C ALA A 835 23.04 -25.85 -48.98
N PRO A 836 22.11 -26.67 -48.41
CA PRO A 836 20.67 -26.61 -48.61
C PRO A 836 20.07 -25.39 -47.89
N GLY A 837 19.15 -24.71 -48.56
CA GLY A 837 18.56 -23.48 -48.00
C GLY A 837 17.72 -23.70 -46.77
N SER A 838 17.57 -22.67 -45.95
CA SER A 838 16.70 -22.67 -44.79
C SER A 838 15.22 -22.69 -45.18
N THR A 839 14.40 -23.25 -44.32
CA THR A 839 12.93 -23.29 -44.49
C THR A 839 12.27 -22.33 -43.53
N LEU A 840 11.42 -21.45 -44.09
CA LEU A 840 10.55 -20.56 -43.34
C LEU A 840 9.08 -20.88 -43.69
N CYS A 841 8.32 -21.34 -42.71
CA CYS A 841 6.89 -21.61 -42.85
C CYS A 841 6.10 -20.56 -42.06
N LEU A 842 5.17 -19.89 -42.74
CA LEU A 842 4.41 -18.76 -42.18
C LEU A 842 2.91 -19.00 -42.25
N ARG A 843 2.25 -18.66 -41.14
CA ARG A 843 0.80 -18.42 -41.04
C ARG A 843 0.60 -16.97 -40.65
N ILE A 844 -0.06 -16.15 -41.46
CA ILE A 844 -0.34 -14.73 -41.22
C ILE A 844 -1.85 -14.53 -41.35
N GLN A 845 -2.55 -14.34 -40.25
CA GLN A 845 -4.03 -14.32 -40.21
C GLN A 845 -4.59 -13.31 -39.24
N ASN A 846 -5.70 -12.67 -39.60
CA ASN A 846 -6.50 -11.81 -38.75
C ASN A 846 -5.73 -10.63 -38.15
N ASN A 847 -4.67 -10.12 -38.79
CA ASN A 847 -3.97 -8.94 -38.34
C ASN A 847 -4.64 -7.66 -38.88
N THR A 848 -4.67 -6.62 -38.07
CA THR A 848 -5.01 -5.27 -38.51
C THR A 848 -3.72 -4.57 -38.92
N ASN A 849 -3.48 -4.45 -40.24
CA ASN A 849 -2.28 -3.82 -40.78
C ASN A 849 -2.66 -2.65 -41.73
N GLN A 850 -1.85 -1.60 -41.77
CA GLN A 850 -2.05 -0.44 -42.63
C GLN A 850 -1.12 -0.41 -43.83
N ASP A 851 0.03 -1.06 -43.73
CA ASP A 851 1.08 -1.07 -44.75
C ASP A 851 1.31 -2.48 -45.33
N VAL A 852 2.38 -2.66 -46.08
CA VAL A 852 2.65 -3.81 -46.93
C VAL A 852 3.13 -5.02 -46.12
N ILE A 853 2.68 -6.20 -46.51
CA ILE A 853 3.27 -7.50 -46.16
C ILE A 853 4.25 -7.87 -47.25
N ASN A 854 5.56 -7.94 -46.97
CA ASN A 854 6.61 -8.23 -47.93
C ASN A 854 7.28 -9.58 -47.61
N LEU A 855 7.02 -10.58 -48.45
CA LEU A 855 7.51 -11.96 -48.31
C LEU A 855 8.43 -12.33 -49.49
N SER A 856 9.66 -12.74 -49.21
CA SER A 856 10.66 -13.02 -50.24
C SER A 856 11.51 -14.23 -49.90
N THR A 857 12.18 -14.75 -50.91
CA THR A 857 13.22 -15.75 -50.79
C THR A 857 14.58 -15.18 -51.24
N ALA A 858 15.65 -15.61 -50.60
CA ALA A 858 17.01 -15.27 -50.97
C ALA A 858 17.84 -16.56 -51.09
N ASN A 859 18.74 -16.63 -52.05
CA ASN A 859 19.57 -17.78 -52.35
C ASN A 859 18.76 -19.09 -52.59
N THR A 860 18.99 -20.14 -51.79
CA THR A 860 18.30 -21.44 -51.85
C THR A 860 17.22 -21.58 -50.75
N GLY A 861 16.87 -20.52 -50.08
CA GLY A 861 15.82 -20.53 -49.05
C GLY A 861 14.44 -20.95 -49.56
N THR A 862 13.72 -21.68 -48.76
CA THR A 862 12.38 -22.18 -49.05
C THR A 862 11.35 -21.43 -48.20
N LEU A 863 10.42 -20.72 -48.82
CA LEU A 863 9.26 -20.10 -48.15
C LEU A 863 8.03 -20.98 -48.36
N GLN A 864 7.43 -21.41 -47.28
CA GLN A 864 6.14 -22.09 -47.20
C GLN A 864 5.11 -21.12 -46.59
N LEU A 865 3.95 -21.02 -47.18
CA LEU A 865 2.95 -20.02 -46.76
C LEU A 865 1.55 -20.63 -46.69
N GLU A 866 0.90 -20.54 -45.58
CA GLU A 866 -0.54 -20.77 -45.48
C GLU A 866 -1.34 -19.61 -46.10
N PRO A 867 -2.60 -19.84 -46.51
CA PRO A 867 -3.41 -18.78 -47.08
C PRO A 867 -3.53 -17.56 -46.17
N LEU A 868 -3.27 -16.38 -46.71
CA LEU A 868 -3.43 -15.11 -46.03
C LEU A 868 -4.91 -14.83 -45.84
N THR A 869 -5.46 -14.94 -44.62
CA THR A 869 -6.88 -14.76 -44.34
C THR A 869 -7.14 -13.74 -43.26
N GLY A 870 -8.16 -12.92 -43.43
CA GLY A 870 -8.62 -11.97 -42.38
C GLY A 870 -7.73 -10.80 -42.08
N ASN A 871 -6.65 -10.56 -42.83
CA ASN A 871 -5.81 -9.37 -42.66
C ASN A 871 -6.49 -8.12 -43.26
N ALA A 872 -6.40 -6.98 -42.61
CA ALA A 872 -7.16 -5.77 -42.95
C ALA A 872 -6.80 -5.18 -44.35
N ASN A 873 -5.53 -5.20 -44.72
CA ASN A 873 -5.02 -4.76 -46.01
C ASN A 873 -4.18 -5.87 -46.64
N ASN A 874 -4.78 -6.62 -47.58
CA ASN A 874 -4.07 -7.72 -48.29
C ASN A 874 -3.04 -7.23 -49.35
N LEU A 875 -2.32 -6.17 -49.06
CA LEU A 875 -1.20 -5.69 -49.91
C LEU A 875 0.03 -6.55 -49.62
N ALA A 876 0.03 -7.79 -50.16
CA ALA A 876 1.16 -8.67 -49.99
C ALA A 876 2.00 -8.75 -51.28
N THR A 877 3.28 -8.48 -51.18
CA THR A 877 4.26 -8.81 -52.20
C THR A 877 4.81 -10.20 -51.85
N ILE A 878 4.47 -11.22 -52.63
CA ILE A 878 4.89 -12.62 -52.38
C ILE A 878 5.91 -13.01 -53.42
N ALA A 879 7.03 -13.61 -52.97
CA ALA A 879 8.05 -14.16 -53.84
C ALA A 879 7.45 -15.25 -54.77
N ALA A 880 7.91 -15.31 -55.99
CA ALA A 880 7.42 -16.26 -57.04
C ALA A 880 7.58 -17.74 -56.66
N ASN A 881 8.38 -18.08 -55.65
CA ASN A 881 8.73 -19.47 -55.27
C ASN A 881 8.07 -19.90 -53.94
N ALA A 882 7.08 -19.16 -53.42
CA ALA A 882 6.37 -19.58 -52.24
C ALA A 882 5.53 -20.83 -52.50
N ALA A 883 5.77 -21.90 -51.79
CA ALA A 883 4.97 -23.13 -51.86
C ALA A 883 3.77 -23.02 -50.89
N ALA A 884 2.57 -23.32 -51.34
CA ALA A 884 1.42 -23.46 -50.48
C ALA A 884 1.58 -24.71 -49.59
N ASN A 885 1.58 -24.57 -48.26
CA ASN A 885 1.72 -25.70 -47.36
C ASN A 885 1.01 -25.41 -46.03
N THR A 886 0.75 -26.46 -45.25
CA THR A 886 0.32 -26.34 -43.86
C THR A 886 1.54 -26.29 -42.94
N CYS A 887 1.71 -25.21 -42.23
CA CYS A 887 2.85 -25.03 -41.32
C CYS A 887 2.61 -25.77 -40.00
N ASN A 888 3.67 -26.27 -39.39
CA ASN A 888 3.63 -26.82 -38.03
C ASN A 888 3.74 -25.71 -36.99
N THR A 889 2.94 -24.65 -37.15
CA THR A 889 2.91 -23.49 -36.26
C THR A 889 2.20 -23.82 -34.96
N PRO A 890 2.49 -23.07 -33.81
CA PRO A 890 1.84 -23.27 -32.53
C PRO A 890 0.35 -23.04 -32.58
#